data_a01ed565041b3b2adda9ddccda81d8e3
#
_entry.id   a01ed565041b3b2adda9ddccda81d8e3
#
_cell.length_a   1.000
_cell.length_b   1.000
_cell.length_c   1.000
_cell.angle_alpha   90.00
_cell.angle_beta   90.00
_cell.angle_gamma   90.00
#
_symmetry.space_group_name_H-M   'P 1'
#
loop_
_entity.id
_entity.type
_entity.pdbx_description
1 polymer ?
#
loop_
_entity_poly.entity_id
_entity_poly.type
_entity_poly.pdbx_seq_one_letter_code
_entity_poly.pdbx_strand_id
1 'polypeptide(L)'
;MLAGRYRIVGLLGRGGMGEIYRADDLKLGQAVALKLLPQELEGKRSRLERFLNEVKIARQVSHPNVCRVYDVGEVDGQHFLSMEYVDGEDLASLLRRIGRLPGDKAVEIARQICAGLAAAHARGIVHRDLKPGNIMIDGQGQVRITDFGLAGLAEEFAGAEIRAGTPAYMAPEQLDGKEVTPKSDIFTLGVVLYELFTGKSPYDAPTVAGIAKRRQELSLASPSTLVPDLDQAVERIILRCMERDPEMRPATALSVAAALPGGDPLAAALAAGETPSPEMVAAAGPEGGLKPAVALACMAAVVAGLLVAASLLGMSTLYGLVALERPNAALADDAREIVNELGYTDPPGDHAQRLVVSNATLQYFTEQDSSGARWEPLSRPGEIAIHFWYRQSPEPLRPNSLTGRVSSVDPFPGDGDITILTDLQGRLIWFRAIAPLVDYSDTPLPPGDRWWRSLFAAARLDPEDFEDITPSIRPPVYADEHRAWKGVLPHRGDLPVRVEAAAAGGRPVFFDTVTPYDSYWSEETAALRETPEAIGWVQTSYQILLIVIAGGAVLLAIHNWRGGRGDRRGSVRLAIYVFTLSMLYWAVTGHHVSDLGEEFVLIVIALGNALSLGLLSWVLYMALEPYARRLWPEALVSWSRLLAGRFGDPLVGRDLLIGFAFGVGFVILNVLANLLPKWMGLPPSAPNIWGMPALNGGRWAFGQIFIIPLIGLSVPLGHFMLFLLLRIILRKPWLAAIGYCTIFALSMAVTFGVQGGEVSLDLFVYGAVVGAIIAVLVLTILVRFGLLAAAG
;
A
#
# COMPACT_ATOMS: atom_id res chain seq x y z
N MET A 1 35.74 11.52 -52.08
CA MET A 1 35.53 12.43 -50.95
C MET A 1 34.21 13.15 -51.14
N LEU A 2 33.31 13.04 -50.19
CA LEU A 2 32.02 13.78 -50.20
C LEU A 2 32.05 14.83 -49.08
N ALA A 3 31.67 16.05 -49.39
CA ALA A 3 31.66 17.20 -48.47
C ALA A 3 32.98 17.46 -47.73
N GLY A 4 34.12 17.03 -48.26
CA GLY A 4 35.40 17.14 -47.57
C GLY A 4 35.56 16.38 -46.26
N ARG A 5 34.52 15.61 -45.85
CA ARG A 5 34.40 14.88 -44.58
C ARG A 5 34.31 13.37 -44.75
N TYR A 6 33.60 12.91 -45.74
CA TYR A 6 33.31 11.48 -45.88
C TYR A 6 34.14 10.85 -47.00
N ARG A 7 34.90 9.84 -46.69
CA ARG A 7 35.62 9.01 -47.64
C ARG A 7 34.76 7.81 -48.04
N ILE A 8 34.19 7.81 -49.24
CA ILE A 8 33.40 6.70 -49.77
C ILE A 8 34.30 5.47 -49.94
N VAL A 9 33.84 4.34 -49.36
CA VAL A 9 34.53 3.04 -49.38
C VAL A 9 33.92 2.14 -50.47
N GLY A 10 32.60 2.09 -50.59
CA GLY A 10 31.92 1.23 -51.55
C GLY A 10 30.41 1.44 -51.57
N LEU A 11 29.77 0.97 -52.64
CA LEU A 11 28.29 0.98 -52.76
C LEU A 11 27.74 -0.19 -51.93
N LEU A 12 26.78 0.08 -51.06
CA LEU A 12 26.06 -0.90 -50.27
C LEU A 12 24.79 -1.38 -50.96
N GLY A 13 24.08 -0.45 -51.66
CA GLY A 13 22.86 -0.79 -52.36
C GLY A 13 22.34 0.35 -53.19
N ARG A 14 21.49 0.02 -54.19
CA ARG A 14 20.78 0.93 -55.08
C ARG A 14 19.32 0.60 -55.11
N GLY A 15 18.46 1.56 -54.85
CA GLY A 15 17.01 1.35 -54.82
C GLY A 15 16.24 2.58 -55.28
N GLY A 16 14.90 2.51 -55.25
CA GLY A 16 14.02 3.60 -55.70
C GLY A 16 14.15 4.90 -54.92
N MET A 17 14.78 4.88 -53.74
CA MET A 17 15.01 6.07 -52.88
C MET A 17 16.46 6.54 -52.89
N GLY A 18 17.26 6.14 -53.88
CA GLY A 18 18.66 6.57 -54.04
C GLY A 18 19.69 5.46 -53.81
N GLU A 19 20.93 5.90 -53.71
CA GLU A 19 22.10 5.01 -53.55
C GLU A 19 22.62 5.11 -52.09
N ILE A 20 23.00 3.99 -51.55
CA ILE A 20 23.56 3.89 -50.18
C ILE A 20 25.02 3.46 -50.30
N TYR A 21 25.91 4.25 -49.73
CA TYR A 21 27.35 4.01 -49.73
C TYR A 21 27.89 3.77 -48.32
N ARG A 22 28.80 2.85 -48.13
CA ARG A 22 29.67 2.83 -46.97
C ARG A 22 30.71 3.93 -47.12
N ALA A 23 30.91 4.72 -46.08
CA ALA A 23 31.91 5.75 -46.00
C ALA A 23 32.56 5.83 -44.60
N ASP A 24 33.80 6.37 -44.55
CA ASP A 24 34.45 6.71 -43.29
C ASP A 24 34.25 8.21 -43.04
N ASP A 25 33.67 8.55 -41.87
CA ASP A 25 33.62 9.93 -41.39
C ASP A 25 34.98 10.31 -40.80
N LEU A 26 35.77 11.07 -41.54
CA LEU A 26 37.14 11.47 -41.17
C LEU A 26 37.17 12.44 -39.95
N LYS A 27 36.04 13.10 -39.62
CA LYS A 27 35.97 13.96 -38.44
C LYS A 27 35.70 13.17 -37.18
N LEU A 28 34.89 12.12 -37.28
CA LEU A 28 34.49 11.31 -36.11
C LEU A 28 35.27 9.99 -36.01
N GLY A 29 36.01 9.64 -37.04
CA GLY A 29 36.82 8.40 -37.05
C GLY A 29 36.00 7.12 -37.05
N GLN A 30 34.77 7.14 -37.61
CA GLN A 30 33.86 5.99 -37.61
C GLN A 30 33.29 5.71 -39.00
N ALA A 31 32.94 4.42 -39.24
CA ALA A 31 32.22 4.03 -40.44
C ALA A 31 30.75 4.51 -40.37
N VAL A 32 30.22 5.03 -41.47
CA VAL A 32 28.84 5.49 -41.64
C VAL A 32 28.24 4.96 -42.94
N ALA A 33 26.91 4.89 -42.99
CA ALA A 33 26.18 4.71 -44.24
C ALA A 33 25.70 6.08 -44.73
N LEU A 34 25.98 6.37 -45.98
CA LEU A 34 25.55 7.61 -46.67
C LEU A 34 24.50 7.25 -47.71
N LYS A 35 23.26 7.76 -47.49
CA LYS A 35 22.17 7.60 -48.44
C LYS A 35 22.05 8.89 -49.26
N LEU A 36 22.39 8.82 -50.54
CA LEU A 36 22.22 9.93 -51.50
C LEU A 36 20.78 9.97 -51.95
N LEU A 37 20.16 11.14 -51.85
CA LEU A 37 18.76 11.34 -52.24
C LEU A 37 18.61 11.57 -53.74
N PRO A 38 17.49 11.13 -54.37
CA PRO A 38 17.26 11.37 -55.78
C PRO A 38 17.18 12.87 -56.10
N GLN A 39 17.77 13.28 -57.23
CA GLN A 39 17.77 14.70 -57.66
C GLN A 39 16.35 15.29 -57.94
N GLU A 40 15.37 14.42 -58.13
CA GLU A 40 13.96 14.84 -58.36
C GLU A 40 13.31 15.46 -57.11
N LEU A 41 13.93 15.33 -55.93
CA LEU A 41 13.54 16.01 -54.69
C LEU A 41 13.83 17.54 -54.76
N GLU A 42 14.77 17.95 -55.53
CA GLU A 42 15.27 19.33 -55.59
C GLU A 42 14.26 20.30 -56.26
N GLY A 43 13.35 19.79 -57.11
CA GLY A 43 12.41 20.59 -57.88
C GLY A 43 11.21 21.18 -57.09
N LYS A 44 11.00 20.79 -55.80
CA LYS A 44 9.85 21.23 -55.04
C LYS A 44 10.22 21.52 -53.56
N ARG A 45 10.53 22.76 -53.26
CA ARG A 45 10.98 23.27 -51.96
C ARG A 45 10.13 22.81 -50.77
N SER A 46 8.81 22.73 -50.90
CA SER A 46 7.88 22.27 -49.86
C SER A 46 8.05 20.80 -49.51
N ARG A 47 8.49 19.96 -50.46
CA ARG A 47 8.75 18.52 -50.21
C ARG A 47 10.06 18.31 -49.48
N LEU A 48 11.08 19.04 -49.84
CA LEU A 48 12.38 19.03 -49.16
C LEU A 48 12.23 19.47 -47.71
N GLU A 49 11.48 20.50 -47.43
CA GLU A 49 11.20 20.97 -46.06
C GLU A 49 10.48 19.91 -45.22
N ARG A 50 9.49 19.20 -45.76
CA ARG A 50 8.83 18.07 -45.09
C ARG A 50 9.80 16.92 -44.79
N PHE A 51 10.62 16.55 -45.79
CA PHE A 51 11.66 15.53 -45.60
C PHE A 51 12.63 15.87 -44.47
N LEU A 52 13.15 17.12 -44.47
CA LEU A 52 14.06 17.59 -43.42
C LEU A 52 13.39 17.60 -42.06
N ASN A 53 12.09 17.86 -41.97
CA ASN A 53 11.35 17.79 -40.74
C ASN A 53 11.17 16.34 -40.25
N GLU A 54 10.83 15.38 -41.12
CA GLU A 54 10.75 13.95 -40.77
C GLU A 54 12.10 13.42 -40.30
N VAL A 55 13.19 13.79 -40.97
CA VAL A 55 14.54 13.41 -40.56
C VAL A 55 14.90 14.04 -39.21
N LYS A 56 14.55 15.28 -38.93
CA LYS A 56 14.75 15.90 -37.61
C LYS A 56 14.03 15.16 -36.49
N ILE A 57 12.84 14.64 -36.75
CA ILE A 57 12.07 13.86 -35.80
C ILE A 57 12.69 12.47 -35.63
N ALA A 58 13.03 11.78 -36.74
CA ALA A 58 13.67 10.46 -36.72
C ALA A 58 15.01 10.48 -35.96
N ARG A 59 15.78 11.57 -36.02
CA ARG A 59 17.03 11.77 -35.29
C ARG A 59 16.85 11.76 -33.76
N GLN A 60 15.63 12.02 -33.28
CA GLN A 60 15.32 12.01 -31.82
C GLN A 60 15.14 10.60 -31.26
N VAL A 61 15.00 9.58 -32.11
CA VAL A 61 14.90 8.19 -31.67
C VAL A 61 16.28 7.66 -31.38
N SER A 62 16.58 7.40 -30.12
CA SER A 62 17.81 6.76 -29.71
C SER A 62 17.47 5.44 -29.01
N HIS A 63 17.57 4.32 -29.71
CA HIS A 63 17.29 2.98 -29.23
C HIS A 63 18.26 1.97 -29.87
N PRO A 64 18.72 0.93 -29.14
CA PRO A 64 19.67 -0.06 -29.70
C PRO A 64 19.12 -0.80 -30.92
N ASN A 65 17.80 -0.92 -31.10
CA ASN A 65 17.20 -1.59 -32.26
C ASN A 65 16.69 -0.61 -33.34
N VAL A 66 17.13 0.64 -33.30
CA VAL A 66 16.84 1.66 -34.34
C VAL A 66 18.15 2.21 -34.87
N CYS A 67 18.33 2.17 -36.20
CA CYS A 67 19.47 2.74 -36.84
C CYS A 67 19.55 4.27 -36.65
N ARG A 68 20.62 4.75 -36.05
CA ARG A 68 20.79 6.17 -35.73
C ARG A 68 20.98 7.00 -36.99
N VAL A 69 20.23 8.07 -37.14
CA VAL A 69 20.48 9.13 -38.09
C VAL A 69 21.42 10.15 -37.45
N TYR A 70 22.55 10.42 -38.07
CA TYR A 70 23.58 11.33 -37.56
C TYR A 70 23.37 12.74 -38.08
N ASP A 71 23.31 12.91 -39.40
CA ASP A 71 23.29 14.22 -40.00
C ASP A 71 22.65 14.21 -41.39
N VAL A 72 22.23 15.39 -41.87
CA VAL A 72 21.80 15.65 -43.22
C VAL A 72 22.74 16.70 -43.82
N GLY A 73 23.28 16.42 -44.97
CA GLY A 73 24.18 17.33 -45.67
C GLY A 73 23.75 17.56 -47.14
N GLU A 74 24.37 18.55 -47.75
CA GLU A 74 24.20 18.89 -49.15
C GLU A 74 25.58 19.10 -49.81
N VAL A 75 25.82 18.55 -50.99
CA VAL A 75 27.02 18.72 -51.79
C VAL A 75 26.65 18.82 -53.23
N ASP A 76 27.10 19.86 -53.89
CA ASP A 76 26.83 20.15 -55.34
C ASP A 76 25.32 20.08 -55.69
N GLY A 77 24.47 20.55 -54.77
CA GLY A 77 23.03 20.50 -54.91
C GLY A 77 22.38 19.15 -54.53
N GLN A 78 23.17 18.09 -54.28
CA GLN A 78 22.65 16.78 -53.93
C GLN A 78 22.61 16.59 -52.40
N HIS A 79 21.45 16.30 -51.89
CA HIS A 79 21.24 16.02 -50.47
C HIS A 79 21.62 14.58 -50.13
N PHE A 80 22.22 14.39 -48.95
CA PHE A 80 22.55 13.08 -48.43
C PHE A 80 22.20 12.97 -46.92
N LEU A 81 21.92 11.74 -46.50
CA LEU A 81 21.67 11.38 -45.12
C LEU A 81 22.85 10.54 -44.61
N SER A 82 23.46 10.94 -43.49
CA SER A 82 24.47 10.16 -42.77
C SER A 82 23.81 9.39 -41.62
N MET A 83 24.02 8.09 -41.59
CA MET A 83 23.45 7.19 -40.60
C MET A 83 24.45 6.13 -40.13
N GLU A 84 24.09 5.41 -39.07
CA GLU A 84 24.83 4.31 -38.52
C GLU A 84 25.10 3.24 -39.59
N TYR A 85 26.34 2.82 -39.72
CA TYR A 85 26.72 1.68 -40.56
C TYR A 85 26.52 0.40 -39.72
N VAL A 86 25.64 -0.49 -40.17
CA VAL A 86 25.42 -1.80 -39.55
C VAL A 86 26.23 -2.82 -40.32
N ASP A 87 27.23 -3.44 -39.64
CA ASP A 87 28.05 -4.51 -40.24
C ASP A 87 27.29 -5.84 -40.16
N GLY A 88 26.48 -6.12 -41.18
CA GLY A 88 25.56 -7.25 -41.19
C GLY A 88 24.79 -7.36 -42.51
N GLU A 89 23.75 -8.16 -42.54
CA GLU A 89 22.87 -8.37 -43.68
C GLU A 89 21.42 -7.97 -43.34
N ASP A 90 20.62 -7.61 -44.34
CA ASP A 90 19.21 -7.41 -44.14
C ASP A 90 18.43 -8.73 -43.95
N LEU A 91 17.28 -8.66 -43.22
CA LEU A 91 16.48 -9.83 -42.93
C LEU A 91 15.94 -10.53 -44.22
N ALA A 92 15.66 -9.80 -45.30
CA ALA A 92 15.20 -10.39 -46.55
C ALA A 92 16.30 -11.22 -47.20
N SER A 93 17.55 -10.74 -47.16
CA SER A 93 18.71 -11.47 -47.65
C SER A 93 19.02 -12.70 -46.82
N LEU A 94 18.93 -12.57 -45.48
CA LEU A 94 19.06 -13.68 -44.57
C LEU A 94 18.00 -14.77 -44.81
N LEU A 95 16.72 -14.41 -44.90
CA LEU A 95 15.63 -15.36 -45.16
C LEU A 95 15.74 -16.03 -46.52
N ARG A 96 16.16 -15.31 -47.56
CA ARG A 96 16.43 -15.91 -48.89
C ARG A 96 17.56 -16.96 -48.84
N ARG A 97 18.58 -16.74 -47.99
CA ARG A 97 19.72 -17.62 -47.86
C ARG A 97 19.44 -18.88 -47.04
N ILE A 98 18.69 -18.77 -45.93
CA ILE A 98 18.48 -19.88 -44.99
C ILE A 98 17.05 -20.45 -44.98
N GLY A 99 16.12 -19.82 -45.70
CA GLY A 99 14.68 -20.15 -45.69
C GLY A 99 13.94 -19.64 -44.49
N ARG A 100 14.14 -20.22 -43.34
CA ARG A 100 13.54 -19.77 -42.04
C ARG A 100 14.55 -19.85 -40.90
N LEU A 101 14.35 -19.07 -39.90
CA LEU A 101 15.16 -19.09 -38.67
C LEU A 101 14.67 -20.19 -37.69
N PRO A 102 15.56 -20.72 -36.84
CA PRO A 102 15.17 -21.51 -35.69
C PRO A 102 14.19 -20.73 -34.78
N GLY A 103 13.20 -21.41 -34.20
CA GLY A 103 12.12 -20.76 -33.47
C GLY A 103 12.58 -19.79 -32.38
N ASP A 104 13.55 -20.19 -31.55
CA ASP A 104 14.10 -19.35 -30.50
C ASP A 104 14.77 -18.07 -31.04
N LYS A 105 15.52 -18.19 -32.14
CA LYS A 105 16.17 -17.04 -32.80
C LYS A 105 15.14 -16.13 -33.48
N ALA A 106 14.11 -16.70 -34.08
CA ALA A 106 12.98 -15.92 -34.63
C ALA A 106 12.25 -15.11 -33.54
N VAL A 107 12.01 -15.70 -32.38
CA VAL A 107 11.41 -15.01 -31.23
C VAL A 107 12.32 -13.88 -30.73
N GLU A 108 13.63 -14.11 -30.61
CA GLU A 108 14.62 -13.11 -30.20
C GLU A 108 14.61 -11.89 -31.14
N ILE A 109 14.69 -12.14 -32.47
CA ILE A 109 14.65 -11.10 -33.51
C ILE A 109 13.32 -10.39 -33.51
N ALA A 110 12.19 -11.11 -33.42
CA ALA A 110 10.85 -10.54 -33.35
C ALA A 110 10.69 -9.54 -32.19
N ARG A 111 11.23 -9.88 -31.02
CA ARG A 111 11.22 -8.97 -29.84
C ARG A 111 12.05 -7.73 -30.07
N GLN A 112 13.23 -7.86 -30.68
CA GLN A 112 14.07 -6.71 -30.98
C GLN A 112 13.41 -5.76 -32.00
N ILE A 113 12.72 -6.32 -33.02
CA ILE A 113 11.92 -5.54 -33.97
C ILE A 113 10.80 -4.78 -33.22
N CYS A 114 10.05 -5.48 -32.36
CA CYS A 114 8.99 -4.87 -31.56
C CYS A 114 9.51 -3.74 -30.66
N ALA A 115 10.66 -3.92 -30.04
CA ALA A 115 11.28 -2.92 -29.16
C ALA A 115 11.69 -1.66 -29.93
N GLY A 116 12.33 -1.83 -31.10
CA GLY A 116 12.70 -0.70 -31.96
C GLY A 116 11.50 0.06 -32.48
N LEU A 117 10.46 -0.65 -32.93
CA LEU A 117 9.21 -0.05 -33.42
C LEU A 117 8.46 0.71 -32.32
N ALA A 118 8.37 0.14 -31.12
CA ALA A 118 7.76 0.79 -29.98
C ALA A 118 8.50 2.06 -29.57
N ALA A 119 9.83 2.08 -29.61
CA ALA A 119 10.63 3.26 -29.29
C ALA A 119 10.35 4.42 -30.27
N ALA A 120 10.10 4.13 -31.55
CA ALA A 120 9.71 5.11 -32.55
C ALA A 120 8.28 5.61 -32.31
N HIS A 121 7.32 4.70 -32.08
CA HIS A 121 5.92 5.03 -31.79
C HIS A 121 5.76 5.92 -30.55
N ALA A 122 6.56 5.69 -29.51
CA ALA A 122 6.59 6.53 -28.32
C ALA A 122 7.00 7.99 -28.58
N ARG A 123 7.64 8.27 -29.72
CA ARG A 123 8.01 9.61 -30.21
C ARG A 123 7.07 10.14 -31.27
N GLY A 124 5.94 9.44 -31.51
CA GLY A 124 4.96 9.80 -32.53
C GLY A 124 5.43 9.50 -33.98
N ILE A 125 6.47 8.67 -34.14
CA ILE A 125 6.99 8.32 -35.47
C ILE A 125 6.41 6.98 -35.91
N VAL A 126 5.75 6.98 -37.07
CA VAL A 126 5.25 5.78 -37.76
C VAL A 126 6.24 5.41 -38.85
N HIS A 127 6.56 4.13 -39.00
CA HIS A 127 7.57 3.66 -39.96
C HIS A 127 7.05 3.73 -41.40
N ARG A 128 5.84 3.30 -41.64
CA ARG A 128 5.10 3.30 -42.90
C ARG A 128 5.60 2.31 -43.98
N ASP A 129 6.87 1.91 -43.96
CA ASP A 129 7.47 0.96 -44.93
C ASP A 129 8.28 -0.13 -44.21
N LEU A 130 7.77 -0.71 -43.15
CA LEU A 130 8.43 -1.80 -42.45
C LEU A 130 8.38 -3.07 -43.32
N LYS A 131 9.56 -3.60 -43.64
CA LYS A 131 9.73 -4.83 -44.43
C LYS A 131 11.05 -5.50 -44.07
N PRO A 132 11.27 -6.79 -44.41
CA PRO A 132 12.52 -7.48 -44.11
C PRO A 132 13.79 -6.78 -44.62
N GLY A 133 13.71 -6.09 -45.79
CA GLY A 133 14.83 -5.33 -46.32
C GLY A 133 15.23 -4.08 -45.55
N ASN A 134 14.34 -3.58 -44.67
CA ASN A 134 14.59 -2.43 -43.77
C ASN A 134 14.96 -2.87 -42.34
N ILE A 135 15.26 -4.14 -42.15
CA ILE A 135 15.66 -4.72 -40.87
C ILE A 135 17.05 -5.34 -41.00
N MET A 136 18.03 -4.67 -40.45
CA MET A 136 19.43 -5.12 -40.48
C MET A 136 19.72 -5.99 -39.26
N ILE A 137 20.52 -7.05 -39.47
CA ILE A 137 20.98 -7.95 -38.40
C ILE A 137 22.52 -8.01 -38.48
N ASP A 138 23.15 -7.59 -37.38
CA ASP A 138 24.63 -7.61 -37.30
C ASP A 138 25.19 -9.02 -36.99
N GLY A 139 26.51 -9.15 -37.04
CA GLY A 139 27.20 -10.42 -36.75
C GLY A 139 27.02 -10.97 -35.34
N GLN A 140 26.43 -10.18 -34.43
CA GLN A 140 26.08 -10.58 -33.04
C GLN A 140 24.59 -10.91 -32.89
N GLY A 141 23.80 -10.83 -33.98
CA GLY A 141 22.34 -11.06 -33.94
C GLY A 141 21.53 -9.87 -33.42
N GLN A 142 22.13 -8.67 -33.36
CA GLN A 142 21.40 -7.45 -32.94
C GLN A 142 20.68 -6.86 -34.14
N VAL A 143 19.41 -6.52 -33.91
CA VAL A 143 18.55 -5.93 -34.93
C VAL A 143 18.67 -4.40 -34.93
N ARG A 144 18.70 -3.82 -36.13
CA ARG A 144 18.55 -2.36 -36.35
C ARG A 144 17.50 -2.14 -37.43
N ILE A 145 16.40 -1.43 -37.06
CA ILE A 145 15.40 -1.00 -38.03
C ILE A 145 15.88 0.28 -38.70
N THR A 146 15.87 0.30 -40.04
CA THR A 146 16.35 1.42 -40.87
C THR A 146 15.19 2.10 -41.57
N ASP A 147 15.43 3.29 -42.15
CA ASP A 147 14.50 4.02 -43.03
C ASP A 147 13.17 4.44 -42.40
N PHE A 148 13.19 4.83 -41.13
CA PHE A 148 12.01 5.40 -40.42
C PHE A 148 11.52 6.70 -41.07
N GLY A 149 10.19 6.79 -41.33
CA GLY A 149 9.53 8.01 -41.73
C GLY A 149 9.77 8.50 -43.16
N LEU A 150 10.68 7.86 -43.91
CA LEU A 150 11.05 8.32 -45.25
C LEU A 150 10.07 7.89 -46.34
N ALA A 151 9.13 6.99 -46.05
CA ALA A 151 8.25 6.39 -47.03
C ALA A 151 7.05 7.29 -47.42
N GLY A 152 6.55 8.12 -46.53
CA GLY A 152 5.42 9.00 -46.79
C GLY A 152 5.70 10.02 -47.94
N LEU A 153 6.97 10.31 -48.17
CA LEU A 153 7.42 11.17 -49.27
C LEU A 153 7.61 10.40 -50.54
N ALA A 154 8.03 9.13 -50.47
CA ALA A 154 8.23 8.27 -51.62
C ALA A 154 6.92 7.96 -52.35
N GLU A 155 5.81 7.85 -51.67
CA GLU A 155 4.48 7.64 -52.22
C GLU A 155 3.99 8.84 -53.09
N GLU A 156 4.41 10.06 -52.73
CA GLU A 156 4.17 11.26 -53.54
C GLU A 156 5.04 11.40 -54.79
N PHE A 157 6.18 10.64 -54.82
CA PHE A 157 7.19 10.71 -55.90
C PHE A 157 7.04 9.64 -56.92
N ALA A 158 6.58 8.46 -56.50
CA ALA A 158 6.52 7.33 -57.39
C ALA A 158 5.23 7.36 -58.24
N GLY A 159 5.40 7.58 -59.52
CA GLY A 159 4.36 7.17 -60.47
C GLY A 159 4.09 5.67 -60.35
N ALA A 160 3.02 5.20 -61.00
CA ALA A 160 2.43 3.85 -60.87
C ALA A 160 3.44 2.69 -61.05
N GLU A 161 4.66 2.91 -61.54
CA GLU A 161 5.67 1.86 -61.82
C GLU A 161 6.55 1.46 -60.60
N ILE A 162 6.71 2.35 -59.60
CA ILE A 162 7.56 2.05 -58.41
C ILE A 162 6.79 1.33 -57.27
N ARG A 163 5.49 1.16 -57.40
CA ARG A 163 4.61 0.44 -56.44
C ARG A 163 4.81 -1.10 -56.42
N ALA A 164 5.66 -1.66 -57.26
CA ALA A 164 5.69 -3.10 -57.53
C ALA A 164 6.30 -3.96 -56.40
N GLY A 165 7.08 -3.40 -55.47
CA GLY A 165 7.76 -4.20 -54.44
C GLY A 165 7.22 -4.06 -53.02
N THR A 166 6.60 -2.95 -52.63
CA THR A 166 6.18 -2.61 -51.28
C THR A 166 4.73 -2.98 -50.95
N PRO A 167 3.78 -3.08 -51.88
CA PRO A 167 2.36 -3.32 -51.60
C PRO A 167 2.07 -4.63 -50.80
N ALA A 168 2.97 -5.62 -50.89
CA ALA A 168 2.82 -6.89 -50.14
C ALA A 168 2.82 -6.71 -48.62
N TYR A 169 3.47 -5.68 -48.12
CA TYR A 169 3.62 -5.40 -46.68
C TYR A 169 2.65 -4.29 -46.18
N MET A 170 2.08 -3.46 -47.06
CA MET A 170 1.22 -2.34 -46.71
C MET A 170 -0.02 -2.79 -45.95
N ALA A 171 -0.45 -2.00 -44.95
CA ALA A 171 -1.69 -2.21 -44.26
C ALA A 171 -2.92 -1.93 -45.17
N PRO A 172 -4.09 -2.52 -44.91
CA PRO A 172 -5.29 -2.27 -45.71
C PRO A 172 -5.65 -0.78 -45.83
N GLU A 173 -5.58 -0.07 -44.71
CA GLU A 173 -5.85 1.37 -44.66
C GLU A 173 -4.86 2.22 -45.51
N GLN A 174 -3.60 1.77 -45.61
CA GLN A 174 -2.60 2.42 -46.47
C GLN A 174 -2.94 2.24 -47.95
N LEU A 175 -3.38 1.05 -48.37
CA LEU A 175 -3.83 0.78 -49.73
C LEU A 175 -5.10 1.54 -50.07
N ASP A 176 -5.98 1.74 -49.11
CA ASP A 176 -7.22 2.51 -49.21
C ASP A 176 -6.97 4.04 -49.20
N GLY A 177 -5.72 4.50 -48.99
CA GLY A 177 -5.38 5.92 -48.86
C GLY A 177 -5.94 6.61 -47.63
N LYS A 178 -6.23 5.84 -46.58
CA LYS A 178 -6.68 6.36 -45.28
C LYS A 178 -5.48 6.77 -44.40
N GLU A 179 -5.78 7.37 -43.24
CA GLU A 179 -4.76 7.81 -42.29
C GLU A 179 -3.90 6.61 -41.79
N VAL A 180 -2.60 6.81 -41.87
CA VAL A 180 -1.60 5.81 -41.42
C VAL A 180 -1.24 6.09 -39.95
N THR A 181 -1.46 5.10 -39.09
CA THR A 181 -1.25 5.18 -37.63
C THR A 181 -0.25 4.13 -37.16
N PRO A 182 0.18 4.12 -35.89
CA PRO A 182 0.96 3.02 -35.33
C PRO A 182 0.32 1.62 -35.52
N LYS A 183 -1.01 1.55 -35.67
CA LYS A 183 -1.74 0.31 -35.96
C LYS A 183 -1.44 -0.22 -37.37
N SER A 184 -1.08 0.65 -38.31
CA SER A 184 -0.67 0.26 -39.65
C SER A 184 0.69 -0.44 -39.60
N ASP A 185 1.63 0.07 -38.82
CA ASP A 185 2.93 -0.60 -38.60
C ASP A 185 2.76 -1.95 -37.87
N ILE A 186 1.77 -2.07 -36.96
CA ILE A 186 1.46 -3.37 -36.32
C ILE A 186 1.00 -4.40 -37.35
N PHE A 187 0.18 -4.00 -38.33
CA PHE A 187 -0.21 -4.91 -39.43
C PHE A 187 1.02 -5.36 -40.20
N THR A 188 1.85 -4.42 -40.61
CA THR A 188 3.08 -4.69 -41.38
C THR A 188 4.05 -5.55 -40.58
N LEU A 189 4.18 -5.31 -39.26
CA LEU A 189 4.91 -6.18 -38.34
C LEU A 189 4.36 -7.61 -38.40
N GLY A 190 3.05 -7.79 -38.37
CA GLY A 190 2.42 -9.13 -38.51
C GLY A 190 2.84 -9.84 -39.79
N VAL A 191 2.91 -9.13 -40.91
CA VAL A 191 3.38 -9.67 -42.20
C VAL A 191 4.88 -10.09 -42.13
N VAL A 192 5.70 -9.23 -41.52
CA VAL A 192 7.12 -9.51 -41.30
C VAL A 192 7.33 -10.72 -40.39
N LEU A 193 6.56 -10.83 -39.30
CA LEU A 193 6.62 -11.96 -38.39
C LEU A 193 6.13 -13.25 -39.08
N TYR A 194 5.07 -13.19 -39.88
CA TYR A 194 4.65 -14.34 -40.67
C TYR A 194 5.83 -14.88 -41.56
N GLU A 195 6.50 -13.99 -42.28
CA GLU A 195 7.63 -14.37 -43.12
C GLU A 195 8.84 -14.86 -42.27
N LEU A 196 9.13 -14.21 -41.14
CA LEU A 196 10.22 -14.59 -40.24
C LEU A 196 10.05 -16.02 -39.70
N PHE A 197 8.83 -16.41 -39.30
CA PHE A 197 8.56 -17.72 -38.72
C PHE A 197 8.31 -18.82 -39.76
N THR A 198 7.76 -18.47 -40.94
CA THR A 198 7.40 -19.48 -41.98
C THR A 198 8.38 -19.53 -43.12
N GLY A 199 9.21 -18.50 -43.31
CA GLY A 199 10.07 -18.34 -44.49
C GLY A 199 9.32 -17.99 -45.78
N LYS A 200 8.01 -17.72 -45.72
CA LYS A 200 7.18 -17.41 -46.88
C LYS A 200 6.35 -16.16 -46.64
N SER A 201 6.26 -15.30 -47.69
CA SER A 201 5.39 -14.16 -47.67
C SER A 201 3.90 -14.59 -47.70
N PRO A 202 3.02 -14.05 -46.84
CA PRO A 202 1.58 -14.40 -46.86
C PRO A 202 0.87 -13.88 -48.12
N TYR A 203 1.41 -12.86 -48.77
CA TYR A 203 0.78 -12.18 -49.92
C TYR A 203 1.64 -12.22 -51.19
N ASP A 204 2.36 -13.33 -51.42
CA ASP A 204 3.19 -13.51 -52.60
C ASP A 204 2.33 -13.64 -53.87
N ALA A 205 2.36 -12.64 -54.73
CA ALA A 205 1.71 -12.65 -56.02
C ALA A 205 2.49 -11.79 -57.02
N PRO A 206 2.51 -12.16 -58.31
CA PRO A 206 3.34 -11.47 -59.31
C PRO A 206 2.81 -10.08 -59.73
N THR A 207 1.59 -9.72 -59.32
CA THR A 207 0.95 -8.41 -59.66
C THR A 207 0.28 -7.79 -58.45
N VAL A 208 0.21 -6.45 -58.42
CA VAL A 208 -0.50 -5.68 -57.37
C VAL A 208 -1.99 -6.10 -57.27
N ALA A 209 -2.62 -6.32 -58.43
CA ALA A 209 -3.98 -6.85 -58.48
C ALA A 209 -4.12 -8.23 -57.87
N GLY A 210 -3.10 -9.11 -58.03
CA GLY A 210 -3.03 -10.43 -57.41
C GLY A 210 -2.86 -10.35 -55.90
N ILE A 211 -2.05 -9.42 -55.39
CA ILE A 211 -1.91 -9.16 -53.97
C ILE A 211 -3.23 -8.68 -53.36
N ALA A 212 -3.90 -7.71 -54.01
CA ALA A 212 -5.19 -7.23 -53.59
C ALA A 212 -6.26 -8.33 -53.56
N LYS A 213 -6.28 -9.18 -54.60
CA LYS A 213 -7.20 -10.33 -54.69
C LYS A 213 -6.96 -11.35 -53.55
N ARG A 214 -5.70 -11.76 -53.31
CA ARG A 214 -5.39 -12.66 -52.18
C ARG A 214 -5.77 -12.13 -50.83
N ARG A 215 -5.69 -10.81 -50.64
CA ARG A 215 -6.12 -10.17 -49.42
C ARG A 215 -7.65 -10.13 -49.26
N GLN A 216 -8.40 -10.09 -50.35
CA GLN A 216 -9.86 -10.14 -50.34
C GLN A 216 -10.39 -11.56 -50.15
N GLU A 217 -9.69 -12.57 -50.61
CA GLU A 217 -10.12 -13.97 -50.57
C GLU A 217 -10.14 -14.62 -49.18
N LEU A 218 -9.85 -13.86 -48.07
CA LEU A 218 -9.94 -14.27 -46.66
C LEU A 218 -9.24 -15.59 -46.27
N SER A 219 -8.51 -16.23 -47.16
CA SER A 219 -7.80 -17.50 -46.86
C SER A 219 -6.29 -17.29 -46.75
N LEU A 220 -5.87 -16.57 -45.70
CA LEU A 220 -4.47 -16.68 -45.25
C LEU A 220 -4.23 -18.12 -44.85
N ALA A 221 -3.23 -18.76 -45.46
CA ALA A 221 -2.72 -20.02 -44.95
C ALA A 221 -2.28 -19.82 -43.49
N SER A 222 -2.87 -20.58 -42.58
CA SER A 222 -2.44 -20.51 -41.16
C SER A 222 -0.95 -20.80 -41.07
N PRO A 223 -0.14 -20.02 -40.31
CA PRO A 223 1.28 -20.30 -40.14
C PRO A 223 1.59 -21.75 -39.77
N SER A 224 0.73 -22.38 -38.94
CA SER A 224 0.85 -23.78 -38.52
C SER A 224 0.72 -24.77 -39.68
N THR A 225 0.05 -24.42 -40.80
CA THR A 225 -0.03 -25.28 -41.98
C THR A 225 1.31 -25.34 -42.73
N LEU A 226 2.14 -24.34 -42.60
CA LEU A 226 3.46 -24.27 -43.20
C LEU A 226 4.55 -24.78 -42.22
N VAL A 227 4.31 -24.61 -40.93
CA VAL A 227 5.24 -25.01 -39.85
C VAL A 227 4.44 -25.70 -38.77
N PRO A 228 4.28 -27.04 -38.85
CA PRO A 228 3.44 -27.81 -37.92
C PRO A 228 3.84 -27.66 -36.44
N ASP A 229 5.12 -27.42 -36.17
CA ASP A 229 5.67 -27.29 -34.81
C ASP A 229 5.67 -25.83 -34.31
N LEU A 230 4.96 -24.91 -34.98
CA LEU A 230 4.89 -23.52 -34.58
C LEU A 230 4.10 -23.38 -33.27
N ASP A 231 4.68 -22.63 -32.32
CA ASP A 231 3.99 -22.32 -31.07
C ASP A 231 2.66 -21.59 -31.34
N GLN A 232 1.58 -22.07 -30.72
CA GLN A 232 0.25 -21.49 -30.87
C GLN A 232 0.15 -20.02 -30.45
N ALA A 233 1.01 -19.56 -29.49
CA ALA A 233 1.07 -18.15 -29.10
C ALA A 233 1.63 -17.29 -30.24
N VAL A 234 2.65 -17.79 -30.95
CA VAL A 234 3.25 -17.11 -32.12
C VAL A 234 2.20 -17.00 -33.24
N GLU A 235 1.54 -18.11 -33.58
CA GLU A 235 0.48 -18.10 -34.61
C GLU A 235 -0.61 -17.11 -34.30
N ARG A 236 -1.14 -17.16 -33.05
CA ARG A 236 -2.23 -16.30 -32.60
C ARG A 236 -1.86 -14.82 -32.68
N ILE A 237 -0.65 -14.45 -32.28
CA ILE A 237 -0.24 -13.03 -32.31
C ILE A 237 0.02 -12.55 -33.73
N ILE A 238 0.57 -13.36 -34.60
CA ILE A 238 0.74 -13.05 -36.03
C ILE A 238 -0.61 -12.75 -36.67
N LEU A 239 -1.58 -13.67 -36.54
CA LEU A 239 -2.90 -13.51 -37.10
C LEU A 239 -3.63 -12.29 -36.55
N ARG A 240 -3.49 -12.04 -35.24
CA ARG A 240 -4.08 -10.85 -34.61
C ARG A 240 -3.45 -9.54 -35.10
N CYS A 241 -2.15 -9.49 -35.37
CA CYS A 241 -1.52 -8.31 -35.97
C CYS A 241 -2.09 -8.05 -37.36
N MET A 242 -2.41 -9.09 -38.13
CA MET A 242 -2.88 -9.02 -39.50
C MET A 242 -4.41 -8.84 -39.64
N GLU A 243 -5.10 -8.55 -38.53
CA GLU A 243 -6.52 -8.22 -38.58
C GLU A 243 -6.80 -7.03 -39.50
N ARG A 244 -7.91 -7.09 -40.26
CA ARG A 244 -8.27 -6.03 -41.20
C ARG A 244 -8.65 -4.74 -40.51
N ASP A 245 -9.43 -4.88 -39.41
CA ASP A 245 -9.81 -3.75 -38.55
C ASP A 245 -8.64 -3.35 -37.64
N PRO A 246 -8.11 -2.11 -37.73
CA PRO A 246 -7.03 -1.65 -36.87
C PRO A 246 -7.33 -1.76 -35.38
N GLU A 247 -8.61 -1.63 -34.95
CA GLU A 247 -8.99 -1.72 -33.54
C GLU A 247 -8.88 -3.13 -32.98
N MET A 248 -8.97 -4.16 -33.81
CA MET A 248 -8.82 -5.56 -33.40
C MET A 248 -7.34 -5.98 -33.28
N ARG A 249 -6.42 -5.18 -33.82
CA ARG A 249 -4.97 -5.43 -33.71
C ARG A 249 -4.45 -5.12 -32.30
N PRO A 250 -3.29 -5.71 -31.91
CA PRO A 250 -2.61 -5.32 -30.67
C PRO A 250 -2.45 -3.81 -30.53
N ALA A 251 -2.55 -3.30 -29.31
CA ALA A 251 -2.51 -1.85 -29.07
C ALA A 251 -1.15 -1.24 -29.39
N THR A 252 -0.06 -1.96 -29.11
CA THR A 252 1.34 -1.49 -29.28
C THR A 252 2.23 -2.62 -29.76
N ALA A 253 3.38 -2.29 -30.33
CA ALA A 253 4.40 -3.29 -30.69
C ALA A 253 4.92 -4.07 -29.46
N LEU A 254 4.90 -3.46 -28.27
CA LEU A 254 5.26 -4.14 -27.03
C LEU A 254 4.24 -5.20 -26.65
N SER A 255 2.95 -4.97 -26.87
CA SER A 255 1.94 -6.01 -26.63
C SER A 255 2.11 -7.22 -27.57
N VAL A 256 2.69 -7.02 -28.76
CA VAL A 256 3.12 -8.10 -29.64
C VAL A 256 4.29 -8.86 -29.04
N ALA A 257 5.34 -8.16 -28.61
CA ALA A 257 6.52 -8.77 -27.96
C ALA A 257 6.15 -9.59 -26.72
N ALA A 258 5.20 -9.08 -25.96
CA ALA A 258 4.68 -9.72 -24.76
C ALA A 258 3.94 -11.04 -25.02
N ALA A 259 3.26 -11.14 -26.15
CA ALA A 259 2.52 -12.34 -26.55
C ALA A 259 3.40 -13.44 -27.14
N LEU A 260 4.67 -13.14 -27.47
CA LEU A 260 5.63 -14.12 -27.95
C LEU A 260 6.14 -15.03 -26.81
N PRO A 261 6.46 -16.33 -27.10
CA PRO A 261 6.93 -17.28 -26.09
C PRO A 261 8.10 -16.75 -25.25
N GLY A 262 8.00 -16.85 -23.91
CA GLY A 262 9.01 -16.33 -22.98
C GLY A 262 9.11 -14.80 -22.92
N GLY A 263 8.11 -14.07 -23.43
CA GLY A 263 7.98 -12.61 -23.28
C GLY A 263 7.70 -12.23 -21.84
N ASP A 264 8.39 -11.20 -21.35
CA ASP A 264 8.02 -10.51 -20.11
C ASP A 264 7.29 -9.21 -20.48
N PRO A 265 5.95 -9.19 -20.40
CA PRO A 265 5.15 -8.01 -20.73
C PRO A 265 5.48 -6.81 -19.84
N LEU A 266 5.89 -7.09 -18.61
CA LEU A 266 6.24 -6.09 -17.63
C LEU A 266 7.56 -5.39 -17.99
N ALA A 267 8.59 -6.16 -18.29
CA ALA A 267 9.89 -5.62 -18.71
C ALA A 267 9.76 -4.80 -20.01
N ALA A 268 8.94 -5.24 -20.95
CA ALA A 268 8.69 -4.54 -22.19
C ALA A 268 7.99 -3.18 -21.98
N ALA A 269 6.96 -3.13 -21.15
CA ALA A 269 6.25 -1.88 -20.83
C ALA A 269 7.16 -0.87 -20.08
N LEU A 270 7.98 -1.37 -19.14
CA LEU A 270 8.95 -0.54 -18.41
C LEU A 270 10.04 0.03 -19.32
N ALA A 271 10.57 -0.77 -20.24
CA ALA A 271 11.56 -0.32 -21.22
C ALA A 271 11.03 0.77 -22.15
N ALA A 272 9.71 0.76 -22.43
CA ALA A 272 9.03 1.82 -23.18
C ALA A 272 8.73 3.07 -22.35
N GLY A 273 8.97 3.06 -21.03
CA GLY A 273 8.58 4.14 -20.13
C GLY A 273 7.08 4.26 -19.90
N GLU A 274 6.31 3.24 -20.31
CA GLU A 274 4.87 3.14 -20.08
C GLU A 274 4.56 2.71 -18.65
N THR A 275 3.37 3.07 -18.14
CA THR A 275 2.88 2.51 -16.88
C THR A 275 2.23 1.16 -17.18
N PRO A 276 2.78 0.03 -16.69
CA PRO A 276 2.20 -1.29 -16.97
C PRO A 276 0.72 -1.38 -16.53
N SER A 277 -0.10 -2.17 -17.22
CA SER A 277 -1.47 -2.39 -16.74
C SER A 277 -1.48 -3.31 -15.50
N PRO A 278 -2.52 -3.25 -14.63
CA PRO A 278 -2.65 -4.18 -13.50
C PRO A 278 -2.60 -5.65 -13.93
N GLU A 279 -3.19 -5.97 -15.09
CA GLU A 279 -3.18 -7.32 -15.66
C GLU A 279 -1.77 -7.75 -16.09
N MET A 280 -0.97 -6.83 -16.66
CA MET A 280 0.43 -7.11 -17.00
C MET A 280 1.27 -7.40 -15.74
N VAL A 281 1.09 -6.61 -14.69
CA VAL A 281 1.77 -6.83 -13.41
C VAL A 281 1.34 -8.16 -12.79
N ALA A 282 0.04 -8.48 -12.81
CA ALA A 282 -0.48 -9.75 -12.30
C ALA A 282 -0.02 -10.97 -13.12
N ALA A 283 0.27 -10.79 -14.43
CA ALA A 283 0.79 -11.84 -15.30
C ALA A 283 2.31 -12.03 -15.18
N ALA A 284 3.03 -11.03 -14.69
CA ALA A 284 4.48 -11.05 -14.55
C ALA A 284 4.94 -11.91 -13.36
N GLY A 285 6.24 -12.19 -13.33
CA GLY A 285 6.91 -12.90 -12.24
C GLY A 285 6.89 -14.43 -12.39
N PRO A 286 7.67 -15.12 -11.55
CA PRO A 286 7.82 -16.56 -11.63
C PRO A 286 6.50 -17.29 -11.35
N GLU A 287 6.27 -18.40 -12.04
CA GLU A 287 5.08 -19.26 -11.84
C GLU A 287 5.20 -20.18 -10.61
N GLY A 288 6.35 -20.21 -9.94
CA GLY A 288 6.65 -21.14 -8.86
C GLY A 288 6.42 -20.61 -7.44
N GLY A 289 5.79 -21.44 -6.60
CA GLY A 289 5.74 -21.26 -5.16
C GLY A 289 7.05 -21.69 -4.45
N LEU A 290 7.00 -21.73 -3.12
CA LEU A 290 8.09 -22.30 -2.31
C LEU A 290 8.19 -23.82 -2.57
N LYS A 291 9.41 -24.35 -2.52
CA LYS A 291 9.60 -25.81 -2.43
C LYS A 291 8.89 -26.32 -1.18
N PRO A 292 8.21 -27.49 -1.22
CA PRO A 292 7.41 -27.98 -0.10
C PRO A 292 8.18 -28.02 1.24
N ALA A 293 9.43 -28.43 1.21
CA ALA A 293 10.28 -28.47 2.41
C ALA A 293 10.52 -27.07 3.00
N VAL A 294 10.71 -26.05 2.14
CA VAL A 294 10.90 -24.64 2.58
C VAL A 294 9.58 -24.07 3.12
N ALA A 295 8.44 -24.36 2.48
CA ALA A 295 7.15 -23.94 2.98
C ALA A 295 6.85 -24.55 4.35
N LEU A 296 7.14 -25.85 4.54
CA LEU A 296 6.98 -26.51 5.83
C LEU A 296 7.90 -25.93 6.91
N ALA A 297 9.15 -25.62 6.56
CA ALA A 297 10.09 -24.99 7.47
C ALA A 297 9.63 -23.56 7.88
N CYS A 298 9.12 -22.76 6.95
CA CYS A 298 8.54 -21.45 7.27
C CYS A 298 7.32 -21.59 8.19
N MET A 299 6.43 -22.55 7.92
CA MET A 299 5.26 -22.80 8.78
C MET A 299 5.66 -23.24 10.19
N ALA A 300 6.65 -24.15 10.30
CA ALA A 300 7.20 -24.54 11.58
C ALA A 300 7.84 -23.36 12.34
N ALA A 301 8.55 -22.49 11.62
CA ALA A 301 9.13 -21.27 12.18
C ALA A 301 8.05 -20.30 12.69
N VAL A 302 6.93 -20.14 11.96
CA VAL A 302 5.79 -19.34 12.41
C VAL A 302 5.20 -19.90 13.70
N VAL A 303 4.93 -21.21 13.75
CA VAL A 303 4.35 -21.85 14.95
C VAL A 303 5.31 -21.74 16.14
N ALA A 304 6.58 -22.06 15.95
CA ALA A 304 7.60 -21.94 17.00
C ALA A 304 7.76 -20.49 17.49
N GLY A 305 7.78 -19.55 16.54
CA GLY A 305 7.86 -18.13 16.85
C GLY A 305 6.64 -17.61 17.61
N LEU A 306 5.41 -18.08 17.28
CA LEU A 306 4.21 -17.74 18.04
C LEU A 306 4.26 -18.25 19.48
N LEU A 307 4.79 -19.46 19.71
CA LEU A 307 4.98 -19.99 21.05
C LEU A 307 6.00 -19.15 21.85
N VAL A 308 7.11 -18.77 21.22
CA VAL A 308 8.11 -17.88 21.83
C VAL A 308 7.49 -16.49 22.12
N ALA A 309 6.79 -15.91 21.16
CA ALA A 309 6.11 -14.62 21.34
C ALA A 309 5.10 -14.68 22.50
N ALA A 310 4.29 -15.74 22.59
CA ALA A 310 3.32 -15.90 23.66
C ALA A 310 4.01 -15.99 25.05
N SER A 311 5.14 -16.71 25.13
CA SER A 311 5.92 -16.80 26.38
C SER A 311 6.54 -15.47 26.79
N LEU A 312 7.06 -14.70 25.84
CA LEU A 312 7.67 -13.41 26.09
C LEU A 312 6.64 -12.30 26.37
N LEU A 313 5.46 -12.36 25.74
CA LEU A 313 4.38 -11.39 25.95
C LEU A 313 3.95 -11.34 27.42
N GLY A 314 3.88 -12.49 28.12
CA GLY A 314 3.59 -12.54 29.55
C GLY A 314 4.58 -11.74 30.42
N MET A 315 5.81 -11.52 29.94
CA MET A 315 6.84 -10.77 30.68
C MET A 315 6.82 -9.26 30.35
N SER A 316 6.20 -8.83 29.27
CA SER A 316 6.26 -7.45 28.76
C SER A 316 4.92 -6.75 28.74
N THR A 317 3.82 -7.48 28.92
CA THR A 317 2.47 -6.93 28.89
C THR A 317 1.97 -6.65 30.30
N LEU A 318 1.13 -5.62 30.43
CA LEU A 318 0.53 -5.24 31.70
C LEU A 318 -0.28 -6.39 32.30
N TYR A 319 -1.06 -7.11 31.48
CA TYR A 319 -1.87 -8.25 31.94
C TYR A 319 -1.04 -9.51 32.25
N GLY A 320 0.22 -9.56 31.84
CA GLY A 320 1.16 -10.59 32.27
C GLY A 320 1.86 -10.26 33.58
N LEU A 321 1.96 -8.98 33.95
CA LEU A 321 2.53 -8.51 35.22
C LEU A 321 1.47 -8.46 36.31
N VAL A 322 0.22 -8.14 35.97
CA VAL A 322 -0.91 -8.05 36.91
C VAL A 322 -1.68 -9.36 36.91
N ALA A 323 -1.93 -9.95 38.07
CA ALA A 323 -2.69 -11.21 38.20
C ALA A 323 -4.19 -10.96 37.92
N LEU A 324 -4.68 -11.46 36.81
CA LEU A 324 -6.11 -11.47 36.45
C LEU A 324 -6.77 -12.71 37.03
N GLU A 325 -7.07 -12.71 38.34
CA GLU A 325 -7.58 -13.87 39.04
C GLU A 325 -9.05 -14.17 38.79
N ARG A 326 -9.83 -13.14 38.46
CA ARG A 326 -11.28 -13.23 38.32
C ARG A 326 -11.74 -12.88 36.89
N PRO A 327 -12.73 -13.63 36.36
CA PRO A 327 -13.31 -13.31 35.06
C PRO A 327 -14.16 -12.04 35.12
N ASN A 328 -14.26 -11.28 34.00
CA ASN A 328 -15.04 -10.05 33.92
C ASN A 328 -16.52 -10.24 34.31
N ALA A 329 -17.10 -11.42 34.08
CA ALA A 329 -18.47 -11.71 34.45
C ALA A 329 -18.65 -11.68 35.97
N ALA A 330 -17.70 -12.27 36.74
CA ALA A 330 -17.73 -12.25 38.19
C ALA A 330 -17.55 -10.83 38.75
N LEU A 331 -16.66 -10.02 38.16
CA LEU A 331 -16.50 -8.61 38.55
C LEU A 331 -17.75 -7.78 38.23
N ALA A 332 -18.48 -8.13 37.19
CA ALA A 332 -19.74 -7.47 36.85
C ALA A 332 -20.87 -7.84 37.84
N ASP A 333 -20.89 -9.08 38.31
CA ASP A 333 -21.82 -9.52 39.31
C ASP A 333 -21.55 -8.83 40.65
N ASP A 334 -20.28 -8.74 41.08
CA ASP A 334 -19.89 -7.97 42.26
C ASP A 334 -20.29 -6.48 42.14
N ALA A 335 -20.05 -5.87 41.00
CA ALA A 335 -20.42 -4.46 40.77
C ALA A 335 -21.92 -4.22 40.88
N ARG A 336 -22.75 -5.16 40.36
CA ARG A 336 -24.21 -5.08 40.52
C ARG A 336 -24.64 -5.31 41.98
N GLU A 337 -23.99 -6.23 42.68
CA GLU A 337 -24.24 -6.46 44.09
C GLU A 337 -23.96 -5.19 44.92
N ILE A 338 -22.81 -4.56 44.71
CA ILE A 338 -22.46 -3.29 45.35
C ILE A 338 -23.51 -2.21 45.03
N VAL A 339 -23.90 -2.06 43.78
CA VAL A 339 -24.93 -1.08 43.38
C VAL A 339 -26.26 -1.32 44.12
N ASN A 340 -26.69 -2.60 44.24
CA ASN A 340 -27.90 -2.97 44.98
C ASN A 340 -27.77 -2.68 46.49
N GLU A 341 -26.63 -2.98 47.10
CA GLU A 341 -26.35 -2.70 48.52
C GLU A 341 -26.31 -1.20 48.84
N LEU A 342 -25.92 -0.37 47.85
CA LEU A 342 -25.97 1.09 47.96
C LEU A 342 -27.38 1.66 47.79
N GLY A 343 -28.39 0.80 47.62
CA GLY A 343 -29.80 1.18 47.57
C GLY A 343 -30.36 1.46 46.17
N TYR A 344 -29.66 1.04 45.14
CA TYR A 344 -30.10 1.19 43.74
C TYR A 344 -30.54 -0.19 43.20
N THR A 345 -31.74 -0.60 43.53
CA THR A 345 -32.27 -1.95 43.28
C THR A 345 -33.07 -2.09 41.99
N ASP A 346 -33.36 -0.96 41.32
CA ASP A 346 -34.11 -0.97 40.07
C ASP A 346 -33.30 -1.69 38.97
N PRO A 347 -33.94 -2.57 38.18
CA PRO A 347 -33.23 -3.25 37.10
C PRO A 347 -32.82 -2.21 36.03
N PRO A 348 -31.55 -2.25 35.58
CA PRO A 348 -31.09 -1.33 34.54
C PRO A 348 -31.74 -1.61 33.19
N GLY A 349 -32.08 -0.54 32.45
CA GLY A 349 -32.52 -0.66 31.06
C GLY A 349 -31.38 -1.08 30.12
N ASP A 350 -30.16 -0.65 30.47
CA ASP A 350 -28.95 -1.02 29.72
C ASP A 350 -27.68 -0.96 30.59
N HIS A 351 -26.61 -1.66 30.18
CA HIS A 351 -25.36 -1.65 30.94
C HIS A 351 -24.15 -1.90 30.03
N ALA A 352 -22.98 -1.42 30.44
CA ALA A 352 -21.71 -1.67 29.76
C ALA A 352 -20.60 -1.90 30.80
N GLN A 353 -19.60 -2.70 30.41
CA GLN A 353 -18.48 -3.06 31.29
C GLN A 353 -17.21 -3.35 30.53
N ARG A 354 -16.05 -3.09 31.14
CA ARG A 354 -14.75 -3.44 30.58
C ARG A 354 -13.62 -3.29 31.60
N LEU A 355 -12.46 -3.90 31.27
CA LEU A 355 -11.19 -3.60 31.92
C LEU A 355 -10.61 -2.30 31.33
N VAL A 356 -10.14 -1.42 32.18
CA VAL A 356 -9.49 -0.16 31.84
C VAL A 356 -8.12 -0.05 32.50
N VAL A 357 -7.17 0.58 31.83
CA VAL A 357 -5.81 0.79 32.37
C VAL A 357 -5.77 2.14 33.06
N SER A 358 -5.17 2.17 34.27
CA SER A 358 -4.84 3.43 34.96
C SER A 358 -3.51 3.97 34.45
N ASN A 359 -3.55 4.90 33.51
CA ASN A 359 -2.36 5.59 33.05
C ASN A 359 -1.70 6.41 34.18
N ALA A 360 -2.48 6.98 35.09
CA ALA A 360 -1.98 7.70 36.24
C ALA A 360 -1.08 6.85 37.13
N THR A 361 -1.51 5.63 37.42
CA THR A 361 -0.70 4.67 38.20
C THR A 361 0.62 4.34 37.46
N LEU A 362 0.56 4.09 36.15
CA LEU A 362 1.76 3.81 35.37
C LEU A 362 2.71 5.01 35.33
N GLN A 363 2.19 6.22 35.20
CA GLN A 363 2.96 7.44 35.22
C GLN A 363 3.61 7.67 36.59
N TYR A 364 2.86 7.51 37.67
CA TYR A 364 3.38 7.62 39.04
C TYR A 364 4.61 6.72 39.24
N PHE A 365 4.51 5.42 38.91
CA PHE A 365 5.66 4.51 39.01
C PHE A 365 6.84 4.91 38.11
N THR A 366 6.54 5.51 36.95
CA THR A 366 7.58 6.01 36.04
C THR A 366 8.38 7.14 36.67
N GLU A 367 7.74 8.01 37.45
CA GLU A 367 8.37 9.19 38.07
C GLU A 367 9.03 8.88 39.39
N GLN A 368 8.46 7.96 40.19
CA GLN A 368 8.99 7.63 41.51
C GLN A 368 10.21 6.71 41.46
N ASP A 369 10.31 5.86 40.47
CA ASP A 369 11.40 4.86 40.40
C ASP A 369 11.98 4.79 38.98
N SER A 370 13.22 5.18 38.84
CA SER A 370 14.01 5.06 37.61
C SER A 370 14.80 3.74 37.51
N SER A 371 14.66 2.81 38.47
CA SER A 371 15.36 1.52 38.48
C SER A 371 14.71 0.50 37.54
N GLY A 372 15.43 -0.58 37.28
CA GLY A 372 14.90 -1.73 36.52
C GLY A 372 13.76 -2.47 37.19
N ALA A 373 13.50 -2.21 38.50
CA ALA A 373 12.49 -2.86 39.32
C ALA A 373 11.16 -2.09 39.38
N ARG A 374 11.06 -0.92 38.75
CA ARG A 374 9.91 -0.01 38.89
C ARG A 374 8.53 -0.62 38.62
N TRP A 375 8.46 -1.70 37.86
CA TRP A 375 7.22 -2.42 37.57
C TRP A 375 6.95 -3.63 38.50
N GLU A 376 7.87 -3.94 39.44
CA GLU A 376 7.64 -5.03 40.37
C GLU A 376 6.44 -4.82 41.31
N PRO A 377 6.11 -3.59 41.73
CA PRO A 377 4.91 -3.36 42.51
C PRO A 377 3.61 -3.83 41.83
N LEU A 378 3.54 -3.79 40.48
CA LEU A 378 2.36 -4.22 39.72
C LEU A 378 2.01 -5.71 39.89
N SER A 379 2.96 -6.53 40.34
CA SER A 379 2.72 -7.95 40.61
C SER A 379 2.18 -8.22 42.02
N ARG A 380 2.12 -7.18 42.86
CA ARG A 380 1.62 -7.32 44.23
C ARG A 380 0.11 -7.37 44.25
N PRO A 381 -0.51 -8.23 45.07
CA PRO A 381 -1.96 -8.22 45.25
C PRO A 381 -2.45 -6.84 45.71
N GLY A 382 -3.43 -6.28 45.05
CA GLY A 382 -4.04 -5.02 45.44
C GLY A 382 -3.53 -3.77 44.69
N GLU A 383 -2.47 -3.87 43.89
CA GLU A 383 -2.07 -2.76 43.01
C GLU A 383 -3.07 -2.51 41.88
N ILE A 384 -3.35 -1.21 41.59
CA ILE A 384 -4.41 -0.81 40.66
C ILE A 384 -3.82 -0.20 39.38
N ALA A 385 -3.21 -1.02 38.54
CA ALA A 385 -2.90 -0.61 37.18
C ALA A 385 -4.01 -0.98 36.19
N ILE A 386 -4.88 -1.92 36.56
CA ILE A 386 -6.05 -2.33 35.78
C ILE A 386 -7.28 -2.26 36.70
N HIS A 387 -8.27 -1.49 36.27
CA HIS A 387 -9.55 -1.36 36.94
C HIS A 387 -10.62 -2.11 36.15
N PHE A 388 -11.66 -2.58 36.88
CA PHE A 388 -12.90 -3.01 36.24
C PHE A 388 -13.91 -1.88 36.31
N TRP A 389 -14.39 -1.46 35.15
CA TRP A 389 -15.36 -0.39 34.98
C TRP A 389 -16.71 -1.01 34.59
N TYR A 390 -17.76 -0.60 35.33
CA TYR A 390 -19.15 -0.97 35.07
C TYR A 390 -20.01 0.29 35.09
N ARG A 391 -20.91 0.39 34.11
CA ARG A 391 -21.92 1.45 34.04
C ARG A 391 -23.28 0.86 33.74
N GLN A 392 -24.33 1.34 34.43
CA GLN A 392 -25.70 1.01 34.12
C GLN A 392 -26.54 2.28 34.02
N SER A 393 -27.63 2.22 33.21
CA SER A 393 -28.55 3.31 32.97
C SER A 393 -29.97 2.78 32.86
N PRO A 394 -31.00 3.55 33.32
CA PRO A 394 -32.38 3.24 33.03
C PRO A 394 -32.74 3.34 31.55
N GLU A 395 -31.99 4.17 30.79
CA GLU A 395 -32.16 4.38 29.37
C GLU A 395 -31.04 3.68 28.56
N PRO A 396 -31.27 3.39 27.25
CA PRO A 396 -30.23 2.83 26.37
C PRO A 396 -28.96 3.69 26.33
N LEU A 397 -27.82 3.07 26.52
CA LEU A 397 -26.50 3.71 26.45
C LEU A 397 -26.04 3.86 24.98
N ARG A 398 -26.24 5.03 24.39
CA ARG A 398 -25.98 5.34 23.00
C ARG A 398 -24.62 6.00 22.82
N PRO A 399 -23.58 5.28 22.49
CA PRO A 399 -22.27 5.90 22.26
C PRO A 399 -22.30 6.79 21.00
N ASN A 400 -21.81 8.01 21.14
CA ASN A 400 -21.63 8.94 20.02
C ASN A 400 -20.29 8.72 19.30
N SER A 401 -19.42 7.92 19.88
CA SER A 401 -18.11 7.62 19.30
C SER A 401 -18.22 6.80 18.01
N LEU A 402 -17.37 7.11 17.03
CA LEU A 402 -17.28 6.34 15.77
C LEU A 402 -16.97 4.85 15.97
N THR A 403 -16.46 4.48 17.14
CA THR A 403 -16.17 3.09 17.50
C THR A 403 -17.40 2.33 17.98
N GLY A 404 -18.52 3.01 18.27
CA GLY A 404 -19.73 2.41 18.83
C GLY A 404 -19.52 1.83 20.22
N ARG A 405 -18.67 2.44 21.06
CA ARG A 405 -18.31 1.92 22.39
C ARG A 405 -18.73 2.86 23.48
N VAL A 406 -19.40 2.33 24.48
CA VAL A 406 -19.73 3.06 25.71
C VAL A 406 -18.47 3.32 26.53
N SER A 407 -18.35 4.51 27.11
CA SER A 407 -17.29 4.89 28.03
C SER A 407 -17.87 5.56 29.30
N SER A 408 -17.00 5.98 30.20
CA SER A 408 -17.39 6.73 31.40
C SER A 408 -18.03 8.08 31.08
N VAL A 409 -17.79 8.63 29.89
CA VAL A 409 -18.26 9.94 29.43
C VAL A 409 -19.07 9.90 28.13
N ASP A 410 -19.10 8.79 27.40
CA ASP A 410 -19.83 8.64 26.15
C ASP A 410 -20.74 7.39 26.21
N PRO A 411 -22.07 7.54 26.13
CA PRO A 411 -22.80 8.81 26.05
C PRO A 411 -22.61 9.64 27.31
N PHE A 412 -22.90 10.96 27.21
CA PHE A 412 -22.88 11.81 28.42
C PHE A 412 -23.83 11.26 29.47
N PRO A 413 -23.40 11.11 30.75
CA PRO A 413 -24.22 10.50 31.78
C PRO A 413 -25.50 11.29 32.04
N GLY A 414 -26.62 10.59 32.01
CA GLY A 414 -27.99 11.14 32.27
C GLY A 414 -28.54 10.76 33.62
N ASP A 415 -29.80 11.17 33.87
CA ASP A 415 -30.51 10.88 35.09
C ASP A 415 -30.63 9.38 35.34
N GLY A 416 -30.36 8.95 36.55
CA GLY A 416 -30.38 7.55 36.95
C GLY A 416 -29.14 6.71 36.51
N ASP A 417 -28.18 7.34 35.84
CA ASP A 417 -26.93 6.66 35.47
C ASP A 417 -26.07 6.38 36.70
N ILE A 418 -25.56 5.16 36.76
CA ILE A 418 -24.64 4.70 37.81
C ILE A 418 -23.36 4.21 37.16
N THR A 419 -22.23 4.69 37.63
CA THR A 419 -20.93 4.25 37.19
C THR A 419 -20.08 3.83 38.39
N ILE A 420 -19.46 2.68 38.33
CA ILE A 420 -18.63 2.12 39.38
C ILE A 420 -17.29 1.63 38.81
N LEU A 421 -16.21 1.91 39.54
CA LEU A 421 -14.91 1.30 39.33
C LEU A 421 -14.59 0.40 40.50
N THR A 422 -14.13 -0.82 40.20
CA THR A 422 -13.59 -1.73 41.21
C THR A 422 -12.17 -2.13 40.83
N ASP A 423 -11.46 -2.62 41.83
CA ASP A 423 -10.23 -3.36 41.51
C ASP A 423 -10.55 -4.78 40.99
N LEU A 424 -9.50 -5.56 40.69
CA LEU A 424 -9.63 -6.92 40.17
C LEU A 424 -10.13 -7.94 41.22
N GLN A 425 -10.25 -7.54 42.48
CA GLN A 425 -10.82 -8.32 43.58
C GLN A 425 -12.27 -7.95 43.87
N GLY A 426 -12.87 -6.99 43.11
CA GLY A 426 -14.23 -6.52 43.27
C GLY A 426 -14.40 -5.48 44.40
N ARG A 427 -13.30 -4.86 44.90
CA ARG A 427 -13.40 -3.79 45.92
C ARG A 427 -13.73 -2.45 45.25
N LEU A 428 -14.64 -1.68 45.86
CA LEU A 428 -15.04 -0.35 45.36
C LEU A 428 -13.86 0.64 45.45
N ILE A 429 -13.57 1.31 44.34
CA ILE A 429 -12.59 2.39 44.26
C ILE A 429 -13.26 3.70 44.03
N TRP A 430 -14.22 3.75 43.10
CA TRP A 430 -14.92 4.95 42.70
C TRP A 430 -16.36 4.65 42.33
N PHE A 431 -17.25 5.54 42.73
CA PHE A 431 -18.69 5.41 42.49
C PHE A 431 -19.31 6.78 42.18
N ARG A 432 -20.21 6.80 41.24
CA ARG A 432 -21.04 7.96 40.90
C ARG A 432 -22.44 7.49 40.53
N ALA A 433 -23.45 8.07 41.16
CA ALA A 433 -24.84 7.94 40.77
C ALA A 433 -25.42 9.33 40.49
N ILE A 434 -26.07 9.51 39.35
CA ILE A 434 -26.78 10.73 39.02
C ILE A 434 -28.22 10.55 39.51
N ALA A 435 -28.62 11.31 40.55
CA ALA A 435 -29.95 11.24 41.08
C ALA A 435 -31.00 11.65 40.02
N PRO A 436 -32.04 10.85 39.77
CA PRO A 436 -33.11 11.27 38.87
C PRO A 436 -33.80 12.54 39.42
N LEU A 437 -34.25 13.41 38.51
CA LEU A 437 -34.97 14.65 38.81
C LEU A 437 -36.38 14.38 39.37
N VAL A 438 -36.55 13.37 40.24
CA VAL A 438 -37.82 13.01 40.87
C VAL A 438 -37.89 13.63 42.27
N ASP A 439 -39.08 14.08 42.61
CA ASP A 439 -39.38 14.63 43.94
C ASP A 439 -39.14 13.57 45.01
N TYR A 440 -38.09 13.74 45.81
CA TYR A 440 -37.71 12.84 46.91
C TYR A 440 -38.65 12.96 48.13
N SER A 441 -39.73 13.75 48.03
CA SER A 441 -40.63 14.04 49.17
C SER A 441 -41.41 12.83 49.66
N ASP A 442 -41.59 11.78 48.88
CA ASP A 442 -42.48 10.65 49.21
C ASP A 442 -41.78 9.34 49.61
N THR A 443 -40.46 9.26 49.65
CA THR A 443 -39.76 8.07 50.15
C THR A 443 -38.92 8.41 51.37
N PRO A 444 -39.41 8.10 52.60
CA PRO A 444 -38.59 8.28 53.80
C PRO A 444 -37.41 7.34 53.74
N LEU A 445 -36.22 7.88 53.48
CA LEU A 445 -34.98 7.14 53.70
C LEU A 445 -34.80 6.89 55.20
N PRO A 446 -34.22 5.74 55.59
CA PRO A 446 -34.00 5.50 56.99
C PRO A 446 -33.14 6.62 57.59
N PRO A 447 -33.59 7.22 58.71
CA PRO A 447 -32.78 8.22 59.38
C PRO A 447 -31.49 7.58 59.86
N GLY A 448 -30.41 7.94 59.32
CA GLY A 448 -29.14 7.36 59.73
C GLY A 448 -27.93 8.11 59.22
N ASP A 449 -27.26 8.75 60.13
CA ASP A 449 -25.96 9.37 60.06
C ASP A 449 -24.82 8.42 59.55
N ARG A 450 -25.16 7.34 58.81
CA ARG A 450 -24.29 6.21 58.52
C ARG A 450 -24.40 5.68 57.07
N TRP A 451 -24.98 6.45 56.14
CA TRP A 451 -25.07 6.08 54.72
C TRP A 451 -23.69 5.72 54.08
N TRP A 452 -22.61 6.33 54.56
CA TRP A 452 -21.25 6.09 54.08
C TRP A 452 -20.70 4.73 54.50
N ARG A 453 -21.27 4.02 55.51
CA ARG A 453 -20.78 2.70 55.95
C ARG A 453 -20.92 1.63 54.86
N SER A 454 -21.96 1.68 54.05
CA SER A 454 -22.13 0.76 52.92
C SER A 454 -21.01 0.94 51.87
N LEU A 455 -20.55 2.17 51.65
CA LEU A 455 -19.45 2.49 50.76
C LEU A 455 -18.10 1.92 51.27
N PHE A 456 -17.86 2.10 52.60
CA PHE A 456 -16.66 1.51 53.22
C PHE A 456 -16.72 -0.02 53.21
N ALA A 457 -17.88 -0.63 53.43
CA ALA A 457 -18.04 -2.09 53.31
C ALA A 457 -17.76 -2.57 51.87
N ALA A 458 -18.30 -1.88 50.88
CA ALA A 458 -18.06 -2.19 49.47
C ALA A 458 -16.56 -2.04 49.07
N ALA A 459 -15.87 -1.07 49.67
CA ALA A 459 -14.43 -0.87 49.52
C ALA A 459 -13.59 -1.83 50.37
N ARG A 460 -14.23 -2.62 51.24
CA ARG A 460 -13.60 -3.48 52.23
C ARG A 460 -12.62 -2.72 53.13
N LEU A 461 -12.98 -1.54 53.57
CA LEU A 461 -12.28 -0.68 54.50
C LEU A 461 -12.95 -0.71 55.87
N ASP A 462 -12.17 -0.71 56.96
CA ASP A 462 -12.72 -0.55 58.32
C ASP A 462 -12.77 0.94 58.64
N PRO A 463 -13.95 1.48 58.90
CA PRO A 463 -14.11 2.91 59.25
C PRO A 463 -13.30 3.33 60.48
N GLU A 464 -12.99 2.39 61.41
CA GLU A 464 -12.26 2.68 62.65
C GLU A 464 -10.77 2.99 62.39
N ASP A 465 -10.24 2.59 61.21
CA ASP A 465 -8.90 2.91 60.74
C ASP A 465 -8.73 4.27 60.06
N PHE A 466 -9.85 5.03 60.04
CA PHE A 466 -9.90 6.31 59.27
C PHE A 466 -10.28 7.49 60.20
N GLU A 467 -9.50 8.58 60.07
CA GLU A 467 -9.74 9.85 60.76
C GLU A 467 -10.65 10.76 59.91
N ASP A 468 -11.70 11.33 60.52
CA ASP A 468 -12.61 12.28 59.86
C ASP A 468 -11.89 13.62 59.58
N ILE A 469 -11.94 14.10 58.35
CA ILE A 469 -11.29 15.33 57.90
C ILE A 469 -12.29 16.20 57.10
N THR A 470 -11.93 17.46 56.85
CA THR A 470 -12.72 18.34 56.00
C THR A 470 -12.67 17.91 54.54
N PRO A 471 -13.82 17.77 53.86
CA PRO A 471 -13.86 17.49 52.40
C PRO A 471 -13.12 18.56 51.59
N SER A 472 -12.41 18.13 50.56
CA SER A 472 -11.66 19.02 49.67
C SER A 472 -12.04 18.89 48.19
N ILE A 473 -12.62 17.76 47.81
CA ILE A 473 -13.02 17.49 46.44
C ILE A 473 -14.49 17.85 46.28
N ARG A 474 -14.85 18.64 45.28
CA ARG A 474 -16.24 18.93 44.94
C ARG A 474 -16.82 17.73 44.21
N PRO A 475 -17.88 17.07 44.73
CA PRO A 475 -18.53 15.96 44.06
C PRO A 475 -18.99 16.38 42.63
N PRO A 476 -18.83 15.52 41.63
CA PRO A 476 -19.26 15.84 40.25
C PRO A 476 -20.77 15.69 40.04
N VAL A 477 -21.50 15.46 41.09
CA VAL A 477 -22.96 15.31 41.13
C VAL A 477 -23.56 16.14 42.26
N TYR A 478 -24.89 16.44 42.19
CA TYR A 478 -25.58 17.09 43.30
C TYR A 478 -25.48 16.22 44.56
N ALA A 479 -25.15 16.82 45.66
CA ALA A 479 -25.10 16.22 46.97
C ALA A 479 -25.48 17.26 48.07
N ASP A 480 -26.19 16.84 49.07
CA ASP A 480 -26.57 17.64 50.26
C ASP A 480 -25.69 17.31 51.49
N GLU A 481 -25.06 16.14 51.50
CA GLU A 481 -24.07 15.73 52.51
C GLU A 481 -22.76 15.35 51.84
N HIS A 482 -21.65 15.77 52.46
CA HIS A 482 -20.29 15.44 51.96
C HIS A 482 -19.37 15.19 53.16
N ARG A 483 -18.67 14.07 53.17
CA ARG A 483 -17.68 13.65 54.18
C ARG A 483 -16.37 13.22 53.58
N ALA A 484 -15.32 13.35 54.36
CA ALA A 484 -14.00 12.90 53.95
C ALA A 484 -13.25 12.28 55.14
N TRP A 485 -12.44 11.32 54.84
CA TRP A 485 -11.59 10.62 55.80
C TRP A 485 -10.19 10.44 55.27
N LYS A 486 -9.23 10.33 56.22
CA LYS A 486 -7.82 10.03 55.93
C LYS A 486 -7.43 8.75 56.62
N GLY A 487 -6.76 7.86 55.93
CA GLY A 487 -6.30 6.57 56.46
C GLY A 487 -5.23 5.94 55.61
N VAL A 488 -5.11 4.66 55.70
CA VAL A 488 -4.17 3.84 54.90
C VAL A 488 -4.94 2.69 54.26
N LEU A 489 -4.46 2.22 53.10
CA LEU A 489 -4.99 1.03 52.47
C LEU A 489 -4.18 -0.21 52.92
N PRO A 490 -4.73 -1.06 53.81
CA PRO A 490 -3.99 -2.18 54.43
C PRO A 490 -3.52 -3.20 53.37
N HIS A 491 -4.30 -3.36 52.31
CA HIS A 491 -4.03 -4.31 51.24
C HIS A 491 -2.99 -3.81 50.22
N ARG A 492 -2.46 -2.59 50.45
CA ARG A 492 -1.46 -1.94 49.55
C ARG A 492 -0.22 -1.47 50.30
N GLY A 493 0.20 -2.19 51.33
CA GLY A 493 1.36 -1.82 52.11
C GLY A 493 1.24 -0.49 52.84
N ASP A 494 0.08 -0.24 53.44
CA ASP A 494 -0.23 0.97 54.18
C ASP A 494 -0.12 2.26 53.38
N LEU A 495 -0.50 2.19 52.09
CA LEU A 495 -0.54 3.35 51.23
C LEU A 495 -1.48 4.42 51.80
N PRO A 496 -1.04 5.68 51.99
CA PRO A 496 -1.91 6.76 52.42
C PRO A 496 -3.08 6.95 51.44
N VAL A 497 -4.29 7.03 51.98
CA VAL A 497 -5.47 7.26 51.16
C VAL A 497 -6.35 8.32 51.80
N ARG A 498 -7.01 9.12 50.99
CA ARG A 498 -8.11 9.98 51.34
C ARG A 498 -9.37 9.40 50.72
N VAL A 499 -10.38 9.20 51.56
CA VAL A 499 -11.70 8.74 51.11
C VAL A 499 -12.62 9.93 51.11
N GLU A 500 -13.30 10.19 50.00
CA GLU A 500 -14.30 11.22 49.83
C GLU A 500 -15.65 10.55 49.48
N ALA A 501 -16.71 10.92 50.20
CA ALA A 501 -18.04 10.39 49.92
C ALA A 501 -19.11 11.46 50.04
N ALA A 502 -20.13 11.36 49.19
CA ALA A 502 -21.24 12.28 49.22
C ALA A 502 -22.60 11.56 49.08
N ALA A 503 -23.63 12.16 49.64
CA ALA A 503 -24.99 11.67 49.58
C ALA A 503 -25.97 12.76 49.13
N ALA A 504 -27.08 12.33 48.54
CA ALA A 504 -28.22 13.18 48.23
C ALA A 504 -29.51 12.53 48.85
N GLY A 505 -30.18 13.24 49.75
CA GLY A 505 -31.33 12.72 50.45
C GLY A 505 -31.01 11.41 51.23
N GLY A 506 -29.79 11.28 51.75
CA GLY A 506 -29.33 10.11 52.52
C GLY A 506 -28.94 8.88 51.68
N ARG A 507 -28.97 8.94 50.35
CA ARG A 507 -28.44 7.91 49.46
C ARG A 507 -27.03 8.25 49.00
N PRO A 508 -26.08 7.32 48.99
CA PRO A 508 -24.74 7.53 48.43
C PRO A 508 -24.83 7.92 46.95
N VAL A 509 -24.21 9.06 46.56
CA VAL A 509 -24.16 9.49 45.13
C VAL A 509 -22.74 9.61 44.61
N PHE A 510 -21.79 9.63 45.54
CA PHE A 510 -20.38 9.74 45.16
C PHE A 510 -19.51 9.03 46.19
N PHE A 511 -18.46 8.35 45.70
CA PHE A 511 -17.37 7.80 46.49
C PHE A 511 -16.08 7.80 45.68
N ASP A 512 -15.00 8.15 46.38
CA ASP A 512 -13.66 8.14 45.73
C ASP A 512 -12.59 7.81 46.77
N THR A 513 -11.69 6.87 46.42
CA THR A 513 -10.51 6.55 47.18
C THR A 513 -9.29 7.23 46.57
N VAL A 514 -9.05 8.47 46.97
CA VAL A 514 -7.93 9.28 46.41
C VAL A 514 -6.61 8.84 47.00
N THR A 515 -5.79 8.25 46.20
CA THR A 515 -4.42 7.81 46.50
C THR A 515 -3.38 8.83 46.01
N PRO A 516 -2.10 8.73 46.40
CA PRO A 516 -1.05 9.54 45.79
C PRO A 516 -0.99 9.42 44.26
N TYR A 517 -1.49 8.33 43.69
CA TYR A 517 -1.60 8.14 42.24
C TYR A 517 -2.67 9.06 41.62
N ASP A 518 -3.73 9.35 42.34
CA ASP A 518 -4.90 10.09 41.86
C ASP A 518 -4.71 11.61 41.97
N SER A 519 -3.72 12.08 42.74
CA SER A 519 -3.29 13.49 42.66
C SER A 519 -2.89 13.85 41.25
N TYR A 520 -2.39 12.88 40.49
CA TYR A 520 -2.15 12.97 39.05
C TYR A 520 -3.45 13.07 38.23
N TRP A 521 -4.57 12.46 38.67
CA TRP A 521 -5.84 12.61 37.95
C TRP A 521 -6.40 14.02 38.00
N SER A 522 -6.30 14.68 39.15
CA SER A 522 -6.74 16.07 39.31
C SER A 522 -5.80 17.05 38.61
N GLU A 523 -4.47 16.75 38.57
CA GLU A 523 -3.45 17.53 37.86
C GLU A 523 -3.40 17.15 36.37
N GLU A 524 -3.62 15.85 35.99
CA GLU A 524 -3.66 15.39 34.59
C GLU A 524 -4.88 15.95 33.88
N THR A 525 -6.06 16.07 34.52
CA THR A 525 -7.20 16.83 33.98
C THR A 525 -6.92 18.31 33.91
N ALA A 526 -6.03 18.85 34.76
CA ALA A 526 -5.54 20.21 34.68
C ALA A 526 -4.41 20.34 33.65
N ALA A 527 -3.49 19.39 33.57
CA ALA A 527 -2.36 19.35 32.60
C ALA A 527 -2.81 18.96 31.18
N LEU A 528 -3.86 18.17 31.00
CA LEU A 528 -4.54 18.00 29.72
C LEU A 528 -5.25 19.27 29.26
N ARG A 529 -5.49 20.21 30.16
CA ARG A 529 -5.92 21.58 29.84
C ARG A 529 -4.75 22.50 29.50
N GLU A 530 -3.54 22.18 29.97
CA GLU A 530 -2.31 22.89 29.66
C GLU A 530 -1.29 21.94 29.00
N THR A 531 -1.60 21.45 27.79
CA THR A 531 -0.55 20.88 26.94
C THR A 531 0.54 21.92 26.79
N PRO A 532 1.81 21.62 27.15
CA PRO A 532 2.90 22.57 26.92
C PRO A 532 2.81 23.10 25.49
N GLU A 533 2.90 24.41 25.31
CA GLU A 533 2.71 25.06 24.00
C GLU A 533 3.53 24.36 22.91
N ALA A 534 4.75 23.90 23.24
CA ALA A 534 5.62 23.15 22.33
C ALA A 534 4.99 21.83 21.83
N ILE A 535 4.28 21.09 22.70
CA ILE A 535 3.57 19.83 22.32
C ILE A 535 2.34 20.17 21.47
N GLY A 536 1.61 21.23 21.83
CA GLY A 536 0.49 21.75 21.04
C GLY A 536 0.89 22.11 19.61
N TRP A 537 2.01 22.80 19.42
CA TRP A 537 2.53 23.15 18.10
C TRP A 537 2.94 21.90 17.29
N VAL A 538 3.58 20.91 17.90
CA VAL A 538 3.95 19.65 17.24
C VAL A 538 2.69 18.90 16.80
N GLN A 539 1.71 18.79 17.67
CA GLN A 539 0.43 18.10 17.36
C GLN A 539 -0.35 18.83 16.26
N THR A 540 -0.45 20.15 16.32
CA THR A 540 -1.09 20.97 15.28
C THR A 540 -0.36 20.86 13.95
N SER A 541 0.97 20.91 13.95
CA SER A 541 1.80 20.73 12.74
C SER A 541 1.59 19.34 12.12
N TYR A 542 1.52 18.30 12.94
CA TYR A 542 1.22 16.93 12.49
C TYR A 542 -0.17 16.83 11.86
N GLN A 543 -1.20 17.43 12.48
CA GLN A 543 -2.56 17.47 11.93
C GLN A 543 -2.61 18.22 10.59
N ILE A 544 -1.96 19.38 10.49
CA ILE A 544 -1.86 20.12 9.22
C ILE A 544 -1.17 19.27 8.15
N LEU A 545 -0.08 18.61 8.50
CA LEU A 545 0.62 17.71 7.57
C LEU A 545 -0.29 16.59 7.08
N LEU A 546 -1.06 15.95 7.96
CA LEU A 546 -2.02 14.91 7.58
C LEU A 546 -3.11 15.45 6.64
N ILE A 547 -3.63 16.64 6.88
CA ILE A 547 -4.63 17.29 6.02
C ILE A 547 -4.04 17.57 4.63
N VAL A 548 -2.81 18.08 4.56
CA VAL A 548 -2.10 18.35 3.29
C VAL A 548 -1.85 17.04 2.53
N ILE A 549 -1.40 15.99 3.21
CA ILE A 549 -1.20 14.66 2.60
C ILE A 549 -2.54 14.11 2.08
N ALA A 550 -3.60 14.16 2.88
CA ALA A 550 -4.92 13.70 2.48
C ALA A 550 -5.47 14.49 1.28
N GLY A 551 -5.37 15.82 1.31
CA GLY A 551 -5.75 16.67 0.18
C GLY A 551 -4.96 16.36 -1.08
N GLY A 552 -3.64 16.20 -0.96
CA GLY A 552 -2.78 15.79 -2.06
C GLY A 552 -3.14 14.42 -2.63
N ALA A 553 -3.45 13.45 -1.76
CA ALA A 553 -3.90 12.12 -2.16
C ALA A 553 -5.23 12.17 -2.94
N VAL A 554 -6.19 12.98 -2.49
CA VAL A 554 -7.48 13.17 -3.19
C VAL A 554 -7.26 13.75 -4.58
N LEU A 555 -6.46 14.83 -4.69
CA LEU A 555 -6.17 15.47 -5.99
C LEU A 555 -5.48 14.50 -6.94
N LEU A 556 -4.54 13.72 -6.43
CA LEU A 556 -3.80 12.72 -7.20
C LEU A 556 -4.70 11.55 -7.64
N ALA A 557 -5.59 11.08 -6.75
CA ALA A 557 -6.58 10.06 -7.08
C ALA A 557 -7.54 10.53 -8.18
N ILE A 558 -8.03 11.76 -8.10
CA ILE A 558 -8.88 12.35 -9.15
C ILE A 558 -8.13 12.46 -10.49
N HIS A 559 -6.86 12.91 -10.45
CA HIS A 559 -6.01 12.99 -11.65
C HIS A 559 -5.83 11.61 -12.30
N ASN A 560 -5.50 10.59 -11.51
CA ASN A 560 -5.29 9.23 -12.01
C ASN A 560 -6.60 8.59 -12.51
N TRP A 561 -7.73 8.86 -11.83
CA TRP A 561 -9.05 8.40 -12.27
C TRP A 561 -9.43 8.97 -13.62
N ARG A 562 -9.34 10.34 -13.77
CA ARG A 562 -9.66 11.02 -15.03
C ARG A 562 -8.73 10.60 -16.16
N GLY A 563 -7.46 10.37 -15.85
CA GLY A 563 -6.46 9.91 -16.82
C GLY A 563 -6.54 8.40 -17.16
N GLY A 564 -7.46 7.64 -16.56
CA GLY A 564 -7.59 6.18 -16.79
C GLY A 564 -6.37 5.35 -16.34
N ARG A 565 -5.50 5.91 -15.49
CA ARG A 565 -4.20 5.30 -15.11
C ARG A 565 -4.30 4.35 -13.93
N GLY A 566 -5.28 4.53 -13.04
CA GLY A 566 -5.43 3.75 -11.81
C GLY A 566 -6.13 2.40 -12.01
N ASP A 567 -5.81 1.45 -11.14
CA ASP A 567 -6.52 0.18 -11.04
C ASP A 567 -7.90 0.36 -10.39
N ARG A 568 -8.91 0.68 -11.21
CA ARG A 568 -10.29 0.92 -10.76
C ARG A 568 -10.92 -0.29 -10.09
N ARG A 569 -10.63 -1.50 -10.60
CA ARG A 569 -11.23 -2.74 -10.08
C ARG A 569 -10.58 -3.13 -8.75
N GLY A 570 -9.27 -3.08 -8.67
CA GLY A 570 -8.53 -3.38 -7.45
C GLY A 570 -8.86 -2.41 -6.32
N SER A 571 -8.94 -1.10 -6.61
CA SER A 571 -9.27 -0.07 -5.60
C SER A 571 -10.68 -0.26 -5.02
N VAL A 572 -11.68 -0.61 -5.83
CA VAL A 572 -13.05 -0.89 -5.36
C VAL A 572 -13.09 -2.17 -4.53
N ARG A 573 -12.39 -3.23 -4.95
CA ARG A 573 -12.31 -4.48 -4.17
C ARG A 573 -11.66 -4.26 -2.80
N LEU A 574 -10.60 -3.47 -2.76
CA LEU A 574 -9.93 -3.09 -1.52
C LEU A 574 -10.87 -2.30 -0.59
N ALA A 575 -11.57 -1.31 -1.14
CA ALA A 575 -12.54 -0.51 -0.38
C ALA A 575 -13.69 -1.36 0.20
N ILE A 576 -14.24 -2.28 -0.59
CA ILE A 576 -15.27 -3.22 -0.15
C ILE A 576 -14.73 -4.14 0.96
N TYR A 577 -13.50 -4.64 0.81
CA TYR A 577 -12.87 -5.47 1.84
C TYR A 577 -12.73 -4.73 3.17
N VAL A 578 -12.18 -3.50 3.15
CA VAL A 578 -12.03 -2.64 4.35
C VAL A 578 -13.39 -2.32 4.97
N PHE A 579 -14.36 -1.94 4.15
CA PHE A 579 -15.74 -1.69 4.57
C PHE A 579 -16.35 -2.91 5.28
N THR A 580 -16.24 -4.08 4.65
CA THR A 580 -16.83 -5.33 5.19
C THR A 580 -16.20 -5.71 6.53
N LEU A 581 -14.86 -5.68 6.63
CA LEU A 581 -14.18 -5.97 7.89
C LEU A 581 -14.54 -4.97 8.99
N SER A 582 -14.66 -3.68 8.66
CA SER A 582 -15.05 -2.64 9.62
C SER A 582 -16.47 -2.87 10.14
N MET A 583 -17.41 -3.20 9.26
CA MET A 583 -18.80 -3.51 9.65
C MET A 583 -18.88 -4.79 10.49
N LEU A 584 -18.15 -5.85 10.12
CA LEU A 584 -18.13 -7.10 10.89
C LEU A 584 -17.50 -6.88 12.28
N TYR A 585 -16.43 -6.09 12.35
CA TYR A 585 -15.81 -5.71 13.61
C TYR A 585 -16.80 -4.96 14.52
N TRP A 586 -17.49 -3.95 13.98
CA TRP A 586 -18.49 -3.21 14.72
C TRP A 586 -19.67 -4.11 15.15
N ALA A 587 -20.19 -4.95 14.25
CA ALA A 587 -21.30 -5.85 14.56
C ALA A 587 -20.98 -6.83 15.71
N VAL A 588 -19.71 -7.19 15.90
CA VAL A 588 -19.31 -8.09 17.00
C VAL A 588 -18.94 -7.34 18.27
N THR A 589 -18.26 -6.17 18.15
CA THR A 589 -17.68 -5.47 19.30
C THR A 589 -18.43 -4.21 19.71
N GLY A 590 -19.33 -3.72 18.87
CA GLY A 590 -20.17 -2.54 19.16
C GLY A 590 -21.08 -2.77 20.36
N HIS A 591 -21.53 -1.69 20.96
CA HIS A 591 -22.61 -1.72 21.94
C HIS A 591 -23.94 -1.68 21.17
N HIS A 592 -24.77 -2.70 21.38
CA HIS A 592 -26.08 -2.85 20.74
C HIS A 592 -27.19 -2.61 21.76
N VAL A 593 -28.23 -1.89 21.34
CA VAL A 593 -29.35 -1.56 22.20
C VAL A 593 -30.62 -2.30 21.76
N SER A 594 -31.54 -2.54 22.68
CA SER A 594 -32.77 -3.30 22.40
C SER A 594 -33.84 -2.50 21.65
N ASP A 595 -33.73 -1.18 21.63
CA ASP A 595 -34.63 -0.31 20.88
C ASP A 595 -34.25 -0.23 19.42
N LEU A 596 -35.18 -0.59 18.51
CA LEU A 596 -34.89 -0.66 17.05
C LEU A 596 -34.58 0.71 16.43
N GLY A 597 -35.18 1.78 16.93
CA GLY A 597 -34.93 3.13 16.41
C GLY A 597 -33.51 3.59 16.75
N GLU A 598 -33.09 3.30 17.96
CA GLU A 598 -31.77 3.65 18.46
C GLU A 598 -30.67 2.77 17.84
N GLU A 599 -30.91 1.49 17.70
CA GLU A 599 -30.02 0.58 17.04
C GLU A 599 -29.81 1.02 15.57
N PHE A 600 -30.86 1.52 14.90
CA PHE A 600 -30.74 2.05 13.55
C PHE A 600 -29.76 3.25 13.49
N VAL A 601 -29.80 4.14 14.48
CA VAL A 601 -28.85 5.27 14.57
C VAL A 601 -27.42 4.77 14.72
N LEU A 602 -27.17 3.77 15.57
CA LEU A 602 -25.86 3.17 15.76
C LEU A 602 -25.36 2.50 14.47
N ILE A 603 -26.24 1.80 13.74
CA ILE A 603 -25.91 1.23 12.41
C ILE A 603 -25.51 2.33 11.44
N VAL A 604 -26.22 3.46 11.39
CA VAL A 604 -25.89 4.57 10.48
C VAL A 604 -24.51 5.18 10.81
N ILE A 605 -24.18 5.35 12.09
CA ILE A 605 -22.86 5.82 12.52
C ILE A 605 -21.77 4.83 12.10
N ALA A 606 -21.98 3.55 12.37
CA ALA A 606 -21.03 2.49 11.97
C ALA A 606 -20.85 2.42 10.46
N LEU A 607 -21.94 2.53 9.70
CA LEU A 607 -21.94 2.59 8.24
C LEU A 607 -21.12 3.79 7.75
N GLY A 608 -21.33 4.97 8.33
CA GLY A 608 -20.56 6.17 8.02
C GLY A 608 -19.06 5.99 8.26
N ASN A 609 -18.69 5.38 9.40
CA ASN A 609 -17.31 5.09 9.73
C ASN A 609 -16.67 4.06 8.75
N ALA A 610 -17.38 2.95 8.48
CA ALA A 610 -16.90 1.92 7.57
C ALA A 610 -16.76 2.44 6.13
N LEU A 611 -17.71 3.27 5.66
CA LEU A 611 -17.63 3.95 4.36
C LEU A 611 -16.45 4.91 4.29
N SER A 612 -16.20 5.67 5.36
CA SER A 612 -15.07 6.60 5.45
C SER A 612 -13.73 5.88 5.35
N LEU A 613 -13.56 4.76 6.06
CA LEU A 613 -12.35 3.93 6.00
C LEU A 613 -12.18 3.28 4.62
N GLY A 614 -13.26 2.77 4.03
CA GLY A 614 -13.27 2.21 2.67
C GLY A 614 -12.91 3.26 1.63
N LEU A 615 -13.50 4.46 1.72
CA LEU A 615 -13.21 5.57 0.82
C LEU A 615 -11.76 6.05 0.96
N LEU A 616 -11.25 6.17 2.18
CA LEU A 616 -9.86 6.53 2.44
C LEU A 616 -8.91 5.52 1.79
N SER A 617 -9.16 4.23 1.98
CA SER A 617 -8.36 3.16 1.37
C SER A 617 -8.41 3.23 -0.16
N TRP A 618 -9.57 3.51 -0.74
CA TRP A 618 -9.75 3.71 -2.17
C TRP A 618 -8.96 4.90 -2.69
N VAL A 619 -9.05 6.06 -2.02
CA VAL A 619 -8.31 7.28 -2.39
C VAL A 619 -6.82 7.04 -2.36
N LEU A 620 -6.31 6.46 -1.27
CA LEU A 620 -4.90 6.21 -1.08
C LEU A 620 -4.35 5.24 -2.14
N TYR A 621 -5.06 4.15 -2.38
CA TYR A 621 -4.67 3.17 -3.39
C TYR A 621 -4.69 3.78 -4.81
N MET A 622 -5.78 4.47 -5.18
CA MET A 622 -5.92 5.14 -6.48
C MET A 622 -4.87 6.23 -6.70
N ALA A 623 -4.47 6.93 -5.63
CA ALA A 623 -3.45 7.97 -5.71
C ALA A 623 -2.07 7.41 -6.05
N LEU A 624 -1.69 6.27 -5.50
CA LEU A 624 -0.29 5.81 -5.45
C LEU A 624 0.01 4.61 -6.32
N GLU A 625 -0.97 3.73 -6.52
CA GLU A 625 -0.80 2.49 -7.27
C GLU A 625 -0.23 2.70 -8.68
N PRO A 626 -0.63 3.69 -9.48
CA PRO A 626 -0.03 3.92 -10.80
C PRO A 626 1.45 4.27 -10.74
N TYR A 627 1.87 5.01 -9.73
CA TYR A 627 3.29 5.34 -9.53
C TYR A 627 4.08 4.14 -9.05
N ALA A 628 3.51 3.33 -8.17
CA ALA A 628 4.10 2.08 -7.72
C ALA A 628 4.30 1.10 -8.89
N ARG A 629 3.30 0.92 -9.75
CA ARG A 629 3.40 0.10 -10.96
C ARG A 629 4.49 0.58 -11.92
N ARG A 630 4.67 1.88 -12.03
CA ARG A 630 5.69 2.46 -12.90
C ARG A 630 7.10 2.36 -12.32
N LEU A 631 7.25 2.63 -11.02
CA LEU A 631 8.57 2.73 -10.38
C LEU A 631 9.05 1.42 -9.77
N TRP A 632 8.09 0.55 -9.41
CA TRP A 632 8.39 -0.67 -8.66
C TRP A 632 7.30 -1.75 -8.82
N PRO A 633 7.04 -2.19 -10.05
CA PRO A 633 5.96 -3.12 -10.36
C PRO A 633 6.12 -4.48 -9.68
N GLU A 634 7.37 -4.94 -9.49
CA GLU A 634 7.67 -6.24 -8.88
C GLU A 634 7.09 -6.38 -7.46
N ALA A 635 7.04 -5.26 -6.70
CA ALA A 635 6.45 -5.25 -5.36
C ALA A 635 4.92 -5.44 -5.35
N LEU A 636 4.27 -5.29 -6.50
CA LEU A 636 2.82 -5.38 -6.63
C LEU A 636 2.34 -6.68 -7.31
N VAL A 637 3.23 -7.58 -7.75
CA VAL A 637 2.83 -8.77 -8.54
C VAL A 637 1.86 -9.66 -7.77
N SER A 638 2.23 -10.13 -6.59
CA SER A 638 1.39 -10.98 -5.73
C SER A 638 0.15 -10.25 -5.21
N TRP A 639 0.30 -8.95 -4.91
CA TRP A 639 -0.80 -8.07 -4.53
C TRP A 639 -1.85 -7.95 -5.65
N SER A 640 -1.42 -7.69 -6.89
CA SER A 640 -2.32 -7.60 -8.06
C SER A 640 -3.01 -8.93 -8.36
N ARG A 641 -2.32 -10.07 -8.15
CA ARG A 641 -2.91 -11.42 -8.28
C ARG A 641 -3.98 -11.66 -7.22
N LEU A 642 -3.73 -11.27 -5.96
CA LEU A 642 -4.70 -11.35 -4.88
C LEU A 642 -5.94 -10.49 -5.20
N LEU A 643 -5.76 -9.23 -5.58
CA LEU A 643 -6.85 -8.34 -5.96
C LEU A 643 -7.59 -8.80 -7.23
N ALA A 644 -6.94 -9.55 -8.13
CA ALA A 644 -7.58 -10.20 -9.26
C ALA A 644 -8.43 -11.44 -8.87
N GLY A 645 -8.42 -11.84 -7.58
CA GLY A 645 -9.16 -12.99 -7.04
C GLY A 645 -8.44 -14.33 -7.20
N ARG A 646 -7.13 -14.32 -7.47
CA ARG A 646 -6.31 -15.53 -7.63
C ARG A 646 -5.78 -16.01 -6.27
N PHE A 647 -6.67 -16.33 -5.33
CA PHE A 647 -6.31 -16.73 -3.96
C PHE A 647 -5.47 -18.02 -3.89
N GLY A 648 -5.66 -18.94 -4.85
CA GLY A 648 -4.89 -20.21 -4.94
C GLY A 648 -3.55 -20.08 -5.66
N ASP A 649 -3.10 -18.87 -6.01
CA ASP A 649 -1.84 -18.66 -6.73
C ASP A 649 -0.63 -18.98 -5.83
N PRO A 650 0.33 -19.82 -6.28
CA PRO A 650 1.48 -20.21 -5.47
C PRO A 650 2.35 -19.05 -5.01
N LEU A 651 2.42 -17.95 -5.78
CA LEU A 651 3.17 -16.74 -5.42
C LEU A 651 2.47 -15.98 -4.28
N VAL A 652 1.14 -15.90 -4.33
CA VAL A 652 0.33 -15.30 -3.25
C VAL A 652 0.54 -16.08 -1.95
N GLY A 653 0.45 -17.41 -2.01
CA GLY A 653 0.70 -18.26 -0.84
C GLY A 653 2.12 -18.13 -0.29
N ARG A 654 3.12 -18.04 -1.16
CA ARG A 654 4.53 -17.81 -0.77
C ARG A 654 4.69 -16.51 0.00
N ASP A 655 4.18 -15.41 -0.55
CA ASP A 655 4.39 -14.08 0.01
C ASP A 655 3.64 -13.90 1.33
N LEU A 656 2.43 -14.47 1.45
CA LEU A 656 1.69 -14.50 2.72
C LEU A 656 2.46 -15.30 3.79
N LEU A 657 2.96 -16.49 3.46
CA LEU A 657 3.69 -17.31 4.43
C LEU A 657 5.00 -16.64 4.90
N ILE A 658 5.71 -15.99 3.99
CA ILE A 658 6.89 -15.18 4.31
C ILE A 658 6.48 -14.00 5.19
N GLY A 659 5.38 -13.31 4.86
CA GLY A 659 4.84 -12.22 5.66
C GLY A 659 4.52 -12.64 7.08
N PHE A 660 3.82 -13.75 7.28
CA PHE A 660 3.55 -14.29 8.62
C PHE A 660 4.84 -14.60 9.41
N ALA A 661 5.85 -15.18 8.75
CA ALA A 661 7.13 -15.46 9.41
C ALA A 661 7.83 -14.18 9.87
N PHE A 662 7.83 -13.15 9.03
CA PHE A 662 8.36 -11.83 9.39
C PHE A 662 7.50 -11.11 10.43
N GLY A 663 6.18 -11.20 10.35
CA GLY A 663 5.26 -10.64 11.34
C GLY A 663 5.50 -11.19 12.74
N VAL A 664 5.66 -12.51 12.87
CA VAL A 664 6.04 -13.14 14.12
C VAL A 664 7.42 -12.66 14.59
N GLY A 665 8.39 -12.57 13.70
CA GLY A 665 9.72 -12.02 14.01
C GLY A 665 9.64 -10.55 14.48
N PHE A 666 8.78 -9.76 13.87
CA PHE A 666 8.53 -8.37 14.26
C PHE A 666 7.92 -8.27 15.67
N VAL A 667 6.95 -9.13 16.01
CA VAL A 667 6.35 -9.19 17.36
C VAL A 667 7.43 -9.55 18.38
N ILE A 668 8.23 -10.56 18.12
CA ILE A 668 9.34 -10.96 19.02
C ILE A 668 10.33 -9.80 19.19
N LEU A 669 10.71 -9.15 18.10
CA LEU A 669 11.63 -7.99 18.16
C LEU A 669 11.05 -6.85 19.01
N ASN A 670 9.76 -6.54 18.85
CA ASN A 670 9.08 -5.52 19.66
C ASN A 670 9.05 -5.89 21.14
N VAL A 671 8.75 -7.14 21.47
CA VAL A 671 8.76 -7.61 22.85
C VAL A 671 10.17 -7.54 23.45
N LEU A 672 11.16 -7.99 22.70
CA LEU A 672 12.57 -7.90 23.14
C LEU A 672 13.01 -6.43 23.29
N ALA A 673 12.57 -5.54 22.41
CA ALA A 673 12.85 -4.11 22.53
C ALA A 673 12.27 -3.49 23.82
N ASN A 674 11.15 -4.00 24.31
CA ASN A 674 10.60 -3.57 25.60
C ASN A 674 11.30 -4.20 26.82
N LEU A 675 11.84 -5.42 26.70
CA LEU A 675 12.52 -6.12 27.78
C LEU A 675 14.01 -5.78 27.89
N LEU A 676 14.65 -5.44 26.79
CA LEU A 676 16.09 -5.22 26.71
C LEU A 676 16.59 -4.07 27.61
N PRO A 677 15.90 -2.93 27.76
CA PRO A 677 16.32 -1.88 28.70
C PRO A 677 16.54 -2.39 30.12
N LYS A 678 15.62 -3.24 30.63
CA LYS A 678 15.76 -3.85 31.95
C LYS A 678 17.06 -4.68 32.07
N TRP A 679 17.42 -5.42 31.03
CA TRP A 679 18.64 -6.25 31.02
C TRP A 679 19.93 -5.42 30.87
N MET A 680 19.80 -4.22 30.29
CA MET A 680 20.91 -3.25 30.14
C MET A 680 21.08 -2.32 31.36
N GLY A 681 20.23 -2.46 32.39
CA GLY A 681 20.22 -1.57 33.55
C GLY A 681 19.63 -0.18 33.28
N LEU A 682 18.91 -0.05 32.16
CA LEU A 682 18.12 1.16 31.83
C LEU A 682 16.70 1.03 32.40
N PRO A 683 16.02 2.14 32.69
CA PRO A 683 14.63 2.09 33.10
C PRO A 683 13.76 1.37 32.04
N PRO A 684 12.99 0.33 32.39
CA PRO A 684 12.14 -0.35 31.46
C PRO A 684 10.98 0.58 31.00
N SER A 685 10.59 0.51 29.72
CA SER A 685 9.43 1.21 29.20
C SER A 685 8.13 0.76 29.89
N ALA A 686 7.06 1.56 29.75
CA ALA A 686 5.75 1.19 30.28
C ALA A 686 5.30 -0.17 29.70
N PRO A 687 4.66 -1.03 30.52
CA PRO A 687 4.19 -2.33 30.08
C PRO A 687 3.23 -2.21 28.89
N ASN A 688 3.38 -3.11 27.93
CA ASN A 688 2.56 -3.11 26.74
C ASN A 688 1.10 -3.49 27.06
N ILE A 689 0.13 -2.73 26.52
CA ILE A 689 -1.30 -2.95 26.69
C ILE A 689 -1.96 -3.62 25.46
N TRP A 690 -1.17 -4.05 24.48
CA TRP A 690 -1.68 -4.73 23.29
C TRP A 690 -2.40 -6.03 23.68
N GLY A 691 -3.55 -6.28 23.08
CA GLY A 691 -4.37 -7.43 23.42
C GLY A 691 -5.37 -7.21 24.56
N MET A 692 -5.26 -6.13 25.34
CA MET A 692 -6.24 -5.79 26.40
C MET A 692 -7.71 -5.86 25.93
N PRO A 693 -8.08 -5.39 24.71
CA PRO A 693 -9.45 -5.55 24.24
C PRO A 693 -9.96 -6.99 24.23
N ALA A 694 -9.11 -7.99 23.94
CA ALA A 694 -9.50 -9.40 23.92
C ALA A 694 -9.89 -9.92 25.31
N LEU A 695 -9.36 -9.33 26.38
CA LEU A 695 -9.66 -9.69 27.77
C LEU A 695 -11.06 -9.26 28.23
N ASN A 696 -11.72 -8.38 27.47
CA ASN A 696 -13.08 -7.93 27.78
C ASN A 696 -14.18 -8.96 27.48
N GLY A 697 -13.82 -10.16 27.02
CA GLY A 697 -14.74 -11.27 26.81
C GLY A 697 -14.69 -11.86 25.40
N GLY A 698 -15.42 -12.96 25.18
CA GLY A 698 -15.35 -13.76 23.96
C GLY A 698 -15.69 -12.98 22.69
N ARG A 699 -16.67 -12.09 22.71
CA ARG A 699 -17.01 -11.22 21.56
C ARG A 699 -15.85 -10.32 21.14
N TRP A 700 -15.11 -9.80 22.13
CA TRP A 700 -13.94 -8.96 21.87
C TRP A 700 -12.75 -9.73 21.31
N ALA A 701 -12.54 -10.93 21.85
CA ALA A 701 -11.52 -11.86 21.33
C ALA A 701 -11.85 -12.27 19.89
N PHE A 702 -13.11 -12.58 19.59
CA PHE A 702 -13.58 -12.91 18.25
C PHE A 702 -13.47 -11.68 17.30
N GLY A 703 -13.74 -10.49 17.78
CA GLY A 703 -13.57 -9.26 17.01
C GLY A 703 -12.16 -9.03 16.50
N GLN A 704 -11.13 -9.59 17.19
CA GLN A 704 -9.74 -9.47 16.72
C GLN A 704 -9.52 -10.12 15.34
N ILE A 705 -10.33 -11.12 14.96
CA ILE A 705 -10.28 -11.74 13.64
C ILE A 705 -10.53 -10.73 12.51
N PHE A 706 -11.31 -9.69 12.77
CA PHE A 706 -11.66 -8.66 11.77
C PHE A 706 -10.73 -7.45 11.85
N ILE A 707 -10.33 -7.02 13.05
CA ILE A 707 -9.50 -5.81 13.19
C ILE A 707 -8.04 -6.07 12.85
N ILE A 708 -7.49 -7.26 13.14
CA ILE A 708 -6.09 -7.60 12.84
C ILE A 708 -5.80 -7.51 11.33
N PRO A 709 -6.58 -8.13 10.42
CA PRO A 709 -6.37 -7.97 8.98
C PRO A 709 -6.55 -6.52 8.49
N LEU A 710 -7.42 -5.74 9.14
CA LEU A 710 -7.60 -4.33 8.80
C LEU A 710 -6.35 -3.50 9.14
N ILE A 711 -5.75 -3.74 10.31
CA ILE A 711 -4.49 -3.11 10.73
C ILE A 711 -3.33 -3.64 9.86
N GLY A 712 -3.26 -4.95 9.65
CA GLY A 712 -2.24 -5.60 8.81
C GLY A 712 -2.24 -5.12 7.36
N LEU A 713 -3.36 -4.59 6.87
CA LEU A 713 -3.46 -3.95 5.57
C LEU A 713 -3.04 -2.48 5.61
N SER A 714 -3.56 -1.72 6.58
CA SER A 714 -3.39 -0.26 6.62
C SER A 714 -1.96 0.18 6.95
N VAL A 715 -1.31 -0.52 7.88
CA VAL A 715 0.05 -0.17 8.34
C VAL A 715 1.10 -0.38 7.23
N PRO A 716 1.22 -1.55 6.58
CA PRO A 716 2.16 -1.73 5.48
C PRO A 716 1.86 -0.87 4.27
N LEU A 717 0.59 -0.60 3.98
CA LEU A 717 0.23 0.32 2.92
C LEU A 717 0.74 1.74 3.22
N GLY A 718 0.62 2.19 4.46
CA GLY A 718 1.18 3.47 4.92
C GLY A 718 2.71 3.53 4.80
N HIS A 719 3.42 2.48 5.19
CA HIS A 719 4.88 2.38 5.04
C HIS A 719 5.31 2.36 3.57
N PHE A 720 4.59 1.60 2.74
CA PHE A 720 4.80 1.58 1.30
C PHE A 720 4.61 2.96 0.67
N MET A 721 3.55 3.66 1.07
CA MET A 721 3.27 5.03 0.64
C MET A 721 4.39 5.99 1.01
N LEU A 722 4.82 5.98 2.27
CA LEU A 722 5.89 6.85 2.76
C LEU A 722 7.17 6.61 1.97
N PHE A 723 7.55 5.35 1.78
CA PHE A 723 8.75 5.01 1.00
C PHE A 723 8.63 5.43 -0.47
N LEU A 724 7.46 5.20 -1.10
CA LEU A 724 7.21 5.61 -2.48
C LEU A 724 7.26 7.13 -2.64
N LEU A 725 6.65 7.88 -1.71
CA LEU A 725 6.69 9.34 -1.69
C LEU A 725 8.13 9.86 -1.59
N LEU A 726 8.90 9.31 -0.65
CA LEU A 726 10.33 9.65 -0.53
C LEU A 726 11.10 9.33 -1.81
N ARG A 727 10.80 8.22 -2.47
CA ARG A 727 11.43 7.83 -3.74
C ARG A 727 11.10 8.79 -4.89
N ILE A 728 9.88 9.34 -4.92
CA ILE A 728 9.46 10.34 -5.90
C ILE A 728 10.18 11.67 -5.65
N ILE A 729 10.23 12.12 -4.39
CA ILE A 729 10.84 13.42 -4.00
C ILE A 729 12.37 13.37 -4.16
N LEU A 730 13.01 12.36 -3.61
CA LEU A 730 14.48 12.25 -3.54
C LEU A 730 15.09 11.67 -4.82
N ARG A 731 14.28 11.09 -5.71
CA ARG A 731 14.65 10.51 -7.02
C ARG A 731 15.66 9.36 -6.97
N LYS A 732 16.44 9.21 -5.90
CA LYS A 732 17.46 8.16 -5.71
C LYS A 732 16.97 7.13 -4.68
N PRO A 733 16.91 5.83 -5.00
CA PRO A 733 16.37 4.80 -4.09
C PRO A 733 17.08 4.74 -2.73
N TRP A 734 18.40 4.88 -2.72
CA TRP A 734 19.19 4.82 -1.49
C TRP A 734 18.93 6.03 -0.57
N LEU A 735 18.70 7.24 -1.13
CA LEU A 735 18.31 8.41 -0.34
C LEU A 735 16.91 8.23 0.28
N ALA A 736 15.98 7.66 -0.47
CA ALA A 736 14.65 7.34 0.03
C ALA A 736 14.72 6.31 1.18
N ALA A 737 15.58 5.30 1.07
CA ALA A 737 15.79 4.32 2.13
C ALA A 737 16.38 4.96 3.40
N ILE A 738 17.39 5.81 3.26
CA ILE A 738 17.95 6.55 4.40
C ILE A 738 16.88 7.45 5.04
N GLY A 739 16.15 8.23 4.23
CA GLY A 739 15.10 9.11 4.73
C GLY A 739 14.01 8.36 5.48
N TYR A 740 13.58 7.21 4.96
CA TYR A 740 12.62 6.33 5.61
C TYR A 740 13.13 5.81 6.97
N CYS A 741 14.36 5.27 7.00
CA CYS A 741 14.98 4.79 8.23
C CYS A 741 15.18 5.90 9.26
N THR A 742 15.55 7.10 8.82
CA THR A 742 15.73 8.27 9.71
C THR A 742 14.41 8.70 10.35
N ILE A 743 13.32 8.79 9.56
CA ILE A 743 11.98 9.14 10.07
C ILE A 743 11.53 8.12 11.12
N PHE A 744 11.72 6.83 10.83
CA PHE A 744 11.29 5.76 11.72
C PHE A 744 12.16 5.70 13.00
N ALA A 745 13.46 5.86 12.86
CA ALA A 745 14.40 5.93 13.99
C ALA A 745 14.05 7.10 14.91
N LEU A 746 13.78 8.28 14.35
CA LEU A 746 13.40 9.45 15.13
C LEU A 746 12.05 9.27 15.84
N SER A 747 11.06 8.65 15.17
CA SER A 747 9.76 8.33 15.78
C SER A 747 9.92 7.42 16.99
N MET A 748 10.72 6.36 16.88
CA MET A 748 10.98 5.44 17.98
C MET A 748 11.85 6.08 19.08
N ALA A 749 12.80 6.94 18.70
CA ALA A 749 13.60 7.69 19.65
C ALA A 749 12.70 8.55 20.57
N VAL A 750 11.73 9.23 20.00
CA VAL A 750 10.76 10.03 20.77
C VAL A 750 9.88 9.12 21.63
N THR A 751 9.40 8.00 21.09
CA THR A 751 8.54 7.06 21.82
C THR A 751 9.22 6.47 23.07
N PHE A 752 10.49 6.10 22.98
CA PHE A 752 11.24 5.55 24.11
C PHE A 752 11.89 6.63 24.97
N GLY A 753 12.37 7.71 24.37
CA GLY A 753 13.17 8.75 25.03
C GLY A 753 12.38 9.76 25.85
N VAL A 754 11.08 9.93 25.57
CA VAL A 754 10.23 10.86 26.31
C VAL A 754 9.30 10.07 27.22
N GLN A 755 9.55 10.09 28.51
CA GLN A 755 8.75 9.42 29.53
C GLN A 755 8.46 10.39 30.68
N GLY A 756 7.20 10.53 31.06
CA GLY A 756 6.78 11.41 32.17
C GLY A 756 7.13 12.89 31.97
N GLY A 757 7.26 13.37 30.73
CA GLY A 757 7.65 14.75 30.43
C GLY A 757 9.16 15.03 30.44
N GLU A 758 9.99 14.07 30.87
CA GLU A 758 11.45 14.17 30.86
C GLU A 758 12.05 13.45 29.64
N VAL A 759 13.18 13.96 29.16
CA VAL A 759 13.92 13.37 28.04
C VAL A 759 15.14 12.62 28.57
N SER A 760 15.13 11.30 28.47
CA SER A 760 16.30 10.46 28.74
C SER A 760 17.13 10.27 27.48
N LEU A 761 18.37 10.77 27.45
CA LEU A 761 19.23 10.65 26.27
C LEU A 761 19.56 9.18 25.95
N ASP A 762 19.79 8.34 26.95
CA ASP A 762 20.11 6.92 26.75
C ASP A 762 18.93 6.15 26.13
N LEU A 763 17.70 6.40 26.61
CA LEU A 763 16.49 5.80 26.04
C LEU A 763 16.17 6.40 24.66
N PHE A 764 16.46 7.65 24.42
CA PHE A 764 16.33 8.27 23.11
C PHE A 764 17.26 7.60 22.09
N VAL A 765 18.54 7.41 22.42
CA VAL A 765 19.52 6.71 21.57
C VAL A 765 19.10 5.26 21.37
N TYR A 766 18.66 4.60 22.43
CA TYR A 766 18.13 3.22 22.37
C TYR A 766 16.95 3.12 21.39
N GLY A 767 15.94 3.99 21.53
CA GLY A 767 14.79 4.06 20.65
C GLY A 767 15.16 4.31 19.19
N ALA A 768 16.15 5.18 18.93
CA ALA A 768 16.66 5.43 17.59
C ALA A 768 17.26 4.18 16.95
N VAL A 769 18.05 3.41 17.70
CA VAL A 769 18.65 2.15 17.21
C VAL A 769 17.58 1.11 16.93
N VAL A 770 16.64 0.91 17.84
CA VAL A 770 15.51 -0.02 17.67
C VAL A 770 14.69 0.37 16.45
N GLY A 771 14.35 1.65 16.31
CA GLY A 771 13.60 2.17 15.18
C GLY A 771 14.33 1.96 13.84
N ALA A 772 15.63 2.16 13.81
CA ALA A 772 16.43 1.89 12.62
C ALA A 772 16.42 0.41 12.23
N ILE A 773 16.54 -0.50 13.19
CA ILE A 773 16.47 -1.96 12.96
C ILE A 773 15.11 -2.34 12.40
N ILE A 774 14.02 -1.86 13.01
CA ILE A 774 12.65 -2.11 12.55
C ILE A 774 12.45 -1.58 11.14
N ALA A 775 12.89 -0.35 10.87
CA ALA A 775 12.77 0.26 9.54
C ALA A 775 13.50 -0.52 8.45
N VAL A 776 14.71 -1.00 8.72
CA VAL A 776 15.48 -1.85 7.81
C VAL A 776 14.76 -3.18 7.57
N LEU A 777 14.17 -3.78 8.59
CA LEU A 777 13.40 -5.02 8.48
C LEU A 777 12.18 -4.82 7.57
N VAL A 778 11.34 -3.81 7.87
CA VAL A 778 10.15 -3.48 7.08
C VAL A 778 10.51 -3.16 5.63
N LEU A 779 11.56 -2.36 5.42
CA LEU A 779 12.03 -2.01 4.08
C LEU A 779 12.54 -3.24 3.31
N THR A 780 13.24 -4.15 4.00
CA THR A 780 13.73 -5.40 3.40
C THR A 780 12.58 -6.28 2.91
N ILE A 781 11.51 -6.41 3.70
CA ILE A 781 10.31 -7.17 3.32
C ILE A 781 9.66 -6.52 2.09
N LEU A 782 9.43 -5.21 2.15
CA LEU A 782 8.82 -4.46 1.05
C LEU A 782 9.63 -4.55 -0.23
N VAL A 783 10.95 -4.38 -0.15
CA VAL A 783 11.83 -4.36 -1.34
C VAL A 783 12.01 -5.75 -1.93
N ARG A 784 12.15 -6.78 -1.11
CA ARG A 784 12.50 -8.13 -1.58
C ARG A 784 11.29 -9.01 -1.88
N PHE A 785 10.18 -8.85 -1.15
CA PHE A 785 9.00 -9.72 -1.24
C PHE A 785 7.73 -8.97 -1.65
N GLY A 786 7.75 -7.63 -1.61
CA GLY A 786 6.64 -6.80 -2.05
C GLY A 786 5.59 -6.48 -0.99
N LEU A 787 4.52 -5.81 -1.43
CA LEU A 787 3.47 -5.27 -0.55
C LEU A 787 2.68 -6.37 0.15
N LEU A 788 2.39 -7.47 -0.53
CA LEU A 788 1.59 -8.56 0.06
C LEU A 788 2.33 -9.25 1.22
N ALA A 789 3.63 -9.49 1.08
CA ALA A 789 4.44 -10.05 2.15
C ALA A 789 4.58 -9.09 3.34
N ALA A 790 4.55 -7.79 3.11
CA ALA A 790 4.55 -6.81 4.21
C ALA A 790 3.19 -6.71 4.93
N ALA A 791 2.10 -7.10 4.26
CA ALA A 791 0.74 -7.11 4.83
C ALA A 791 0.39 -8.42 5.56
N GLY A 792 1.10 -9.51 5.28
CA GLY A 792 0.98 -10.80 5.99
C GLY A 792 1.74 -10.77 7.28
#